data_36028de39edda43b169c19adca0e70fd
#
_entry.id   36028de39edda43b169c19adca0e70fd
#
_cell.length_a   1.000
_cell.length_b   1.000
_cell.length_c   1.000
_cell.angle_alpha   90.00
_cell.angle_beta   90.00
_cell.angle_gamma   90.00
#
_symmetry.space_group_name_H-M   'P 1'
#
loop_
_entity.id
_entity.type
_entity.pdbx_description
1 polymer ?
#
loop_
_entity_poly.entity_id
_entity_poly.type
_entity_poly.pdbx_seq_one_letter_code
_entity_poly.pdbx_strand_id
1 'polypeptide(L)'
;MKKKLIALGVALCVMVPAFAVLNEKDLSQTLSVLRYELRSAYRAMEERTSRMMGRGNRQHAQLVQMMQRSNELSLMLYSQKQDYTFDMTYALNEVSRQYEEFSSRKLPFDDLITRLDIDIDRYDRLIHTLKRLPPAQLMAYRDSTGELVYMEADAWRNRRDSLRRLRGEMATRRAMDTTGRTRPFVLDSLGQQDRDSCLFYAEALLRASVMQKERLVRDSTHYAETAALLKSTYDYAQQRYKTVQNKIFIDGQTGYLTLLKSFPRYWQQAVTDARDKYSPSALGDVNSQWRGPMVTAFSAFLLIYLLVSVVLGVAVVAFLTRKVKFFKRERFTKHRFEMTLIAGVVIFAVSIMIASVASKQNFFAMASKLLVEYAWMLAAILISLVIRLEGEAARKGLRLYLPILLLSFIVISLRIAFIPNSLLNIIFPPLLLLFTLYQGYALYKLRKDLPAWDVAYGWISLLVLVATTIIALRGFVLLGIQLLIWWIFLLTLLQTMTAVYDLLHIYYVRHIKATKEHYIEAHPNLPNETDEDLIAVTWPHSFAKNALLPIGIVLSIPFSLFLASSVFDLNEVFKEYYRYPFLNIEGFISLSFSKIILVVVLFFLFRYLVYAGKAAYRLLKVKSILRGAQGRLFHENQANFTLAENIIAISLWGFYIIMIFLLLKIPTAAVKVIGAGLATGLGFAMKDILNNFFYGVQLMSGRVRVGDFIECDGIRGKVDSINYQSTQIVASDGSVMAFPNATLFNKNFKNLTKNHSYELLSFDVGVKYGVDVDQVRGIIQEALEPLKKKDVYGRDIVDPKYGIQVRFKDFGDNSVNLSVYQYITVDEHYAYPARAKELIYNALNANGIEIPFPQRDLYIKSMPQE
;
A
#
# COMPACT_ATOMS: atom_id res chain seq x y z
N MET A 1 -10.14 -16.22 15.30
CA MET A 1 -11.58 -16.01 15.48
C MET A 1 -12.34 -17.26 15.88
N LYS A 2 -12.17 -18.45 15.29
CA LYS A 2 -12.92 -19.69 15.68
C LYS A 2 -12.69 -20.16 17.11
N LYS A 3 -11.52 -20.00 17.71
CA LYS A 3 -11.27 -20.35 19.13
C LYS A 3 -11.91 -19.40 20.14
N LYS A 4 -12.22 -18.15 19.77
CA LYS A 4 -12.95 -17.21 20.64
C LYS A 4 -14.48 -17.44 20.61
N LEU A 5 -15.01 -17.94 19.49
CA LEU A 5 -16.43 -18.31 19.39
C LEU A 5 -16.75 -19.60 20.16
N ILE A 6 -15.82 -20.55 20.20
CA ILE A 6 -16.00 -21.79 21.00
C ILE A 6 -15.91 -21.49 22.50
N ALA A 7 -15.01 -20.56 22.90
CA ALA A 7 -14.95 -20.11 24.30
C ALA A 7 -16.19 -19.30 24.72
N LEU A 8 -16.81 -18.56 23.78
CA LEU A 8 -18.06 -17.85 24.04
C LEU A 8 -19.28 -18.80 24.10
N GLY A 9 -19.27 -19.86 23.26
CA GLY A 9 -20.31 -20.90 23.27
C GLY A 9 -20.29 -21.75 24.54
N VAL A 10 -19.09 -22.09 25.05
CA VAL A 10 -18.92 -22.83 26.33
C VAL A 10 -19.25 -21.93 27.54
N ALA A 11 -18.97 -20.61 27.45
CA ALA A 11 -19.36 -19.65 28.49
C ALA A 11 -20.88 -19.39 28.52
N LEU A 12 -21.56 -19.49 27.38
CA LEU A 12 -23.03 -19.34 27.33
C LEU A 12 -23.76 -20.61 27.83
N CYS A 13 -23.18 -21.80 27.71
CA CYS A 13 -23.77 -23.05 28.26
C CYS A 13 -23.55 -23.22 29.78
N VAL A 14 -22.66 -22.43 30.39
CA VAL A 14 -22.43 -22.42 31.86
C VAL A 14 -23.23 -21.32 32.56
N MET A 15 -23.92 -20.46 31.85
CA MET A 15 -24.87 -19.47 32.39
C MET A 15 -26.32 -20.02 32.39
N VAL A 16 -26.52 -21.22 32.86
CA VAL A 16 -27.80 -21.54 33.48
C VAL A 16 -27.68 -21.00 34.90
N PRO A 17 -28.49 -20.00 35.31
CA PRO A 17 -28.49 -19.56 36.70
C PRO A 17 -28.85 -20.76 37.56
N ALA A 18 -27.93 -21.14 38.46
CA ALA A 18 -28.21 -22.12 39.50
C ALA A 18 -29.17 -21.55 40.58
N PHE A 19 -30.13 -20.77 40.13
CA PHE A 19 -31.44 -20.57 40.69
C PHE A 19 -32.44 -21.39 39.87
N ALA A 20 -32.13 -22.66 39.63
CA ALA A 20 -33.20 -23.63 39.56
C ALA A 20 -33.85 -23.51 40.91
N VAL A 21 -34.99 -22.84 40.96
CA VAL A 21 -35.93 -22.87 42.04
C VAL A 21 -35.94 -24.34 42.49
N LEU A 22 -35.47 -24.59 43.72
CA LEU A 22 -35.55 -25.90 44.35
C LEU A 22 -36.97 -26.41 44.13
N ASN A 23 -37.14 -27.28 43.14
CA ASN A 23 -38.46 -27.69 42.70
C ASN A 23 -39.02 -28.61 43.81
N GLU A 24 -40.06 -28.14 44.39
CA GLU A 24 -40.65 -28.76 45.65
C GLU A 24 -40.94 -30.25 45.55
N LYS A 25 -40.88 -30.87 44.37
CA LYS A 25 -41.25 -32.26 44.14
C LYS A 25 -40.14 -33.28 44.38
N ASP A 26 -38.85 -32.86 44.32
CA ASP A 26 -37.71 -33.78 44.44
C ASP A 26 -36.48 -33.07 45.05
N LEU A 27 -36.58 -32.57 46.26
CA LEU A 27 -35.52 -31.85 46.98
C LEU A 27 -34.26 -32.70 47.18
N SER A 28 -34.41 -34.00 47.51
CA SER A 28 -33.27 -34.92 47.66
C SER A 28 -32.51 -35.11 46.35
N GLN A 29 -33.23 -35.20 45.21
CA GLN A 29 -32.62 -35.36 43.90
C GLN A 29 -31.92 -34.05 43.47
N THR A 30 -32.50 -32.90 43.74
CA THR A 30 -31.91 -31.58 43.51
C THR A 30 -30.63 -31.38 44.34
N LEU A 31 -30.61 -31.80 45.60
CA LEU A 31 -29.44 -31.74 46.46
C LEU A 31 -28.30 -32.67 45.98
N SER A 32 -28.63 -33.85 45.45
CA SER A 32 -27.63 -34.77 44.90
C SER A 32 -26.95 -34.20 43.64
N VAL A 33 -27.71 -33.56 42.72
CA VAL A 33 -27.19 -32.85 41.55
C VAL A 33 -26.34 -31.67 41.99
N LEU A 34 -26.84 -30.85 42.92
CA LEU A 34 -26.10 -29.71 43.46
C LEU A 34 -24.77 -30.13 44.11
N ARG A 35 -24.78 -31.25 44.88
CA ARG A 35 -23.54 -31.82 45.42
C ARG A 35 -22.54 -32.17 44.35
N TYR A 36 -22.99 -32.81 43.26
CA TYR A 36 -22.10 -33.16 42.13
C TYR A 36 -21.51 -31.91 41.48
N GLU A 37 -22.32 -30.89 41.20
CA GLU A 37 -21.89 -29.63 40.66
C GLU A 37 -20.89 -28.90 41.57
N LEU A 38 -21.21 -28.74 42.85
CA LEU A 38 -20.31 -28.09 43.81
C LEU A 38 -18.99 -28.86 43.99
N ARG A 39 -19.02 -30.19 43.99
CA ARG A 39 -17.83 -31.01 44.03
C ARG A 39 -16.97 -30.85 42.80
N SER A 40 -17.60 -30.78 41.62
CA SER A 40 -16.87 -30.57 40.36
C SER A 40 -16.30 -29.13 40.30
N ALA A 41 -17.04 -28.13 40.76
CA ALA A 41 -16.57 -26.74 40.87
C ALA A 41 -15.39 -26.62 41.86
N TYR A 42 -15.46 -27.33 43.00
CA TYR A 42 -14.38 -27.35 43.98
C TYR A 42 -13.09 -27.94 43.40
N ARG A 43 -13.17 -29.07 42.69
CA ARG A 43 -12.04 -29.68 42.04
C ARG A 43 -11.43 -28.76 40.95
N ALA A 44 -12.32 -28.14 40.15
CA ALA A 44 -11.87 -27.20 39.13
C ALA A 44 -11.20 -25.95 39.72
N MET A 45 -11.70 -25.48 40.87
CA MET A 45 -11.11 -24.38 41.63
C MET A 45 -9.77 -24.72 42.22
N GLU A 46 -9.63 -25.95 42.79
CA GLU A 46 -8.36 -26.44 43.32
C GLU A 46 -7.29 -26.56 42.25
N GLU A 47 -7.62 -27.14 41.08
CA GLU A 47 -6.73 -27.16 39.93
C GLU A 47 -6.37 -25.75 39.43
N ARG A 48 -7.34 -24.83 39.36
CA ARG A 48 -7.07 -23.43 38.95
C ARG A 48 -6.16 -22.75 39.96
N THR A 49 -6.39 -22.94 41.26
CA THR A 49 -5.58 -22.33 42.34
C THR A 49 -4.15 -22.84 42.29
N SER A 50 -3.96 -24.13 42.07
CA SER A 50 -2.60 -24.72 41.90
C SER A 50 -1.87 -24.14 40.68
N ARG A 51 -2.54 -24.05 39.53
CA ARG A 51 -1.96 -23.44 38.30
C ARG A 51 -1.69 -21.95 38.44
N MET A 52 -2.57 -21.21 39.15
CA MET A 52 -2.42 -19.77 39.40
C MET A 52 -1.27 -19.49 40.41
N MET A 53 -1.08 -20.33 41.43
CA MET A 53 0.05 -20.18 42.36
C MET A 53 1.39 -20.20 41.65
N GLY A 54 1.59 -21.10 40.70
CA GLY A 54 2.85 -21.20 39.93
C GLY A 54 3.07 -19.99 38.98
N ARG A 55 1.99 -19.45 38.38
CA ARG A 55 2.07 -18.27 37.51
C ARG A 55 2.17 -16.98 38.30
N GLY A 56 1.40 -16.82 39.36
CA GLY A 56 1.42 -15.64 40.24
C GLY A 56 2.79 -15.42 40.89
N ASN A 57 3.43 -16.47 41.39
CA ASN A 57 4.77 -16.35 41.95
C ASN A 57 5.82 -15.90 40.92
N ARG A 58 5.70 -16.36 39.67
CA ARG A 58 6.58 -15.90 38.59
C ARG A 58 6.29 -14.43 38.20
N GLN A 59 5.01 -14.04 38.13
CA GLN A 59 4.63 -12.65 37.85
C GLN A 59 5.06 -11.71 38.98
N HIS A 60 4.87 -12.11 40.23
CA HIS A 60 5.34 -11.34 41.37
C HIS A 60 6.87 -11.18 41.37
N ALA A 61 7.62 -12.24 41.10
CA ALA A 61 9.09 -12.18 40.99
C ALA A 61 9.51 -11.23 39.84
N GLN A 62 8.79 -11.23 38.72
CA GLN A 62 9.04 -10.30 37.61
C GLN A 62 8.73 -8.84 37.99
N LEU A 63 7.63 -8.58 38.70
CA LEU A 63 7.29 -7.25 39.20
C LEU A 63 8.33 -6.73 40.17
N VAL A 64 8.76 -7.52 41.15
CA VAL A 64 9.84 -7.16 42.09
C VAL A 64 11.14 -6.87 41.37
N GLN A 65 11.48 -7.67 40.36
CA GLN A 65 12.68 -7.42 39.56
C GLN A 65 12.55 -6.12 38.74
N MET A 66 11.37 -5.81 38.20
CA MET A 66 11.12 -4.54 37.52
C MET A 66 11.19 -3.35 38.47
N MET A 67 10.63 -3.46 39.67
CA MET A 67 10.72 -2.43 40.71
C MET A 67 12.17 -2.17 41.14
N GLN A 68 12.96 -3.23 41.38
CA GLN A 68 14.37 -3.10 41.70
C GLN A 68 15.14 -2.39 40.60
N ARG A 69 14.96 -2.79 39.33
CA ARG A 69 15.59 -2.09 38.20
C ARG A 69 15.12 -0.65 38.05
N SER A 70 13.83 -0.36 38.27
CA SER A 70 13.33 1.02 38.24
C SER A 70 13.95 1.88 39.36
N ASN A 71 14.10 1.30 40.57
CA ASN A 71 14.77 1.99 41.68
C ASN A 71 16.27 2.25 41.38
N GLU A 72 16.97 1.28 40.79
CA GLU A 72 18.37 1.45 40.36
C GLU A 72 18.49 2.58 39.33
N LEU A 73 17.60 2.62 38.34
CA LEU A 73 17.58 3.67 37.31
C LEU A 73 17.19 5.04 37.93
N SER A 74 16.24 5.07 38.85
CA SER A 74 15.88 6.28 39.56
C SER A 74 17.06 6.81 40.37
N LEU A 75 17.74 5.95 41.13
CA LEU A 75 18.95 6.33 41.86
C LEU A 75 20.04 6.84 40.92
N MET A 76 20.23 6.21 39.77
CA MET A 76 21.16 6.66 38.75
C MET A 76 20.79 8.04 38.21
N LEU A 77 19.50 8.28 37.91
CA LEU A 77 19.02 9.58 37.43
C LEU A 77 19.09 10.71 38.49
N TYR A 78 18.74 10.40 39.74
CA TYR A 78 18.74 11.40 40.84
C TYR A 78 20.12 11.67 41.45
N SER A 79 21.03 10.68 41.40
CA SER A 79 22.37 10.83 41.96
C SER A 79 23.35 11.59 41.07
N GLN A 80 23.02 11.81 39.81
CA GLN A 80 23.90 12.54 38.88
C GLN A 80 23.94 14.01 39.18
N LYS A 81 25.09 14.47 39.64
CA LYS A 81 25.34 15.91 39.88
C LYS A 81 25.43 16.74 38.61
N GLN A 82 25.83 16.14 37.51
CA GLN A 82 25.97 16.77 36.17
C GLN A 82 25.14 16.07 35.10
N ASP A 83 24.64 16.86 34.17
CA ASP A 83 23.84 16.39 33.07
C ASP A 83 24.74 15.78 31.98
N TYR A 84 25.11 14.53 32.13
CA TYR A 84 25.83 13.79 31.10
C TYR A 84 24.85 13.30 30.04
N THR A 85 24.95 13.77 28.81
CA THR A 85 24.03 13.54 27.73
C THR A 85 23.90 12.03 27.39
N PHE A 86 25.03 11.34 27.39
CA PHE A 86 25.03 9.92 27.02
C PHE A 86 24.43 9.03 28.10
N ASP A 87 24.69 9.32 29.36
CA ASP A 87 24.14 8.60 30.51
C ASP A 87 22.61 8.79 30.57
N MET A 88 22.16 10.03 30.31
CA MET A 88 20.75 10.39 30.28
C MET A 88 20.00 9.69 29.13
N THR A 89 20.59 9.64 27.94
CA THR A 89 20.01 8.92 26.80
C THR A 89 19.83 7.45 27.10
N TYR A 90 20.85 6.84 27.74
CA TYR A 90 20.78 5.44 28.14
C TYR A 90 19.70 5.19 29.20
N ALA A 91 19.68 6.04 30.25
CA ALA A 91 18.70 5.92 31.32
C ALA A 91 17.25 6.11 30.78
N LEU A 92 17.05 7.09 29.91
CA LEU A 92 15.75 7.32 29.26
C LEU A 92 15.32 6.11 28.41
N ASN A 93 16.22 5.55 27.62
CA ASN A 93 15.94 4.37 26.79
C ASN A 93 15.52 3.18 27.62
N GLU A 94 16.25 2.92 28.70
CA GLU A 94 15.97 1.76 29.54
C GLU A 94 14.65 1.95 30.31
N VAL A 95 14.40 3.16 30.84
CA VAL A 95 13.14 3.50 31.51
C VAL A 95 11.96 3.46 30.53
N SER A 96 12.12 4.01 29.32
CA SER A 96 11.10 3.95 28.27
C SER A 96 10.76 2.51 27.89
N ARG A 97 11.78 1.67 27.70
CA ARG A 97 11.60 0.26 27.39
C ARG A 97 10.85 -0.48 28.49
N GLN A 98 11.22 -0.24 29.74
CA GLN A 98 10.55 -0.87 30.90
C GLN A 98 9.10 -0.41 31.02
N TYR A 99 8.86 0.88 30.82
CA TYR A 99 7.50 1.44 30.86
C TYR A 99 6.63 0.90 29.72
N GLU A 100 7.13 0.83 28.49
CA GLU A 100 6.44 0.24 27.34
C GLU A 100 6.17 -1.24 27.54
N GLU A 101 7.18 -2.01 27.98
CA GLU A 101 7.03 -3.44 28.26
C GLU A 101 5.98 -3.68 29.34
N PHE A 102 5.97 -2.85 30.38
CA PHE A 102 4.99 -2.94 31.45
C PHE A 102 3.60 -2.51 30.98
N SER A 103 3.47 -1.39 30.29
CA SER A 103 2.19 -0.84 29.81
C SER A 103 1.53 -1.71 28.74
N SER A 104 2.33 -2.46 27.95
CA SER A 104 1.81 -3.40 26.95
C SER A 104 1.14 -4.63 27.58
N ARG A 105 1.45 -4.93 28.84
CA ARG A 105 0.92 -6.08 29.59
C ARG A 105 -0.32 -5.69 30.40
N LYS A 106 -1.42 -5.38 29.74
CA LYS A 106 -2.71 -5.15 30.44
C LYS A 106 -3.20 -6.45 31.06
N LEU A 107 -3.15 -6.52 32.39
CA LEU A 107 -3.72 -7.63 33.15
C LEU A 107 -5.17 -7.26 33.53
N PRO A 108 -6.17 -8.11 33.26
CA PRO A 108 -7.59 -7.85 33.54
C PRO A 108 -7.94 -8.08 35.02
N PHE A 109 -7.26 -7.40 35.94
CA PHE A 109 -7.52 -7.58 37.38
C PHE A 109 -8.98 -7.26 37.75
N ASP A 110 -9.52 -6.15 37.28
CA ASP A 110 -10.86 -5.68 37.58
C ASP A 110 -11.92 -6.68 37.14
N ASP A 111 -11.80 -7.22 35.93
CA ASP A 111 -12.73 -8.22 35.41
C ASP A 111 -12.68 -9.52 36.23
N LEU A 112 -11.47 -9.91 36.70
CA LEU A 112 -11.31 -11.12 37.51
C LEU A 112 -11.80 -10.92 38.93
N ILE A 113 -11.56 -9.77 39.54
CA ILE A 113 -12.07 -9.40 40.87
C ILE A 113 -13.59 -9.35 40.85
N THR A 114 -14.19 -8.68 39.84
CA THR A 114 -15.65 -8.58 39.68
C THR A 114 -16.30 -9.97 39.55
N ARG A 115 -15.68 -10.90 38.81
CA ARG A 115 -16.19 -12.28 38.70
C ARG A 115 -16.11 -13.02 40.00
N LEU A 116 -15.02 -12.86 40.77
CA LEU A 116 -14.92 -13.47 42.08
C LEU A 116 -15.93 -12.89 43.08
N ASP A 117 -16.25 -11.59 42.97
CA ASP A 117 -17.31 -10.99 43.79
C ASP A 117 -18.66 -11.60 43.51
N ILE A 118 -18.99 -11.83 42.24
CA ILE A 118 -20.23 -12.52 41.87
C ILE A 118 -20.26 -13.96 42.42
N ASP A 119 -19.12 -14.67 42.34
CA ASP A 119 -19.00 -16.04 42.84
C ASP A 119 -19.11 -16.08 44.38
N ILE A 120 -18.48 -15.15 45.09
CA ILE A 120 -18.56 -14.99 46.55
C ILE A 120 -20.03 -14.78 46.97
N ASP A 121 -20.71 -13.80 46.34
CA ASP A 121 -22.10 -13.46 46.60
C ASP A 121 -23.02 -14.67 46.33
N ARG A 122 -22.72 -15.43 45.28
CA ARG A 122 -23.43 -16.66 44.92
C ARG A 122 -23.28 -17.75 45.96
N TYR A 123 -22.04 -18.02 46.39
CA TYR A 123 -21.79 -19.08 47.40
C TYR A 123 -22.33 -18.68 48.78
N ASP A 124 -22.23 -17.42 49.14
CA ASP A 124 -22.77 -16.92 50.42
C ASP A 124 -24.31 -17.07 50.47
N ARG A 125 -25.02 -16.64 49.45
CA ARG A 125 -26.47 -16.85 49.32
C ARG A 125 -26.84 -18.34 49.34
N LEU A 126 -26.07 -19.18 48.69
CA LEU A 126 -26.28 -20.63 48.67
C LEU A 126 -26.11 -21.23 50.04
N ILE A 127 -25.11 -20.84 50.80
CA ILE A 127 -24.85 -21.28 52.17
C ILE A 127 -26.02 -20.86 53.08
N HIS A 128 -26.47 -19.60 52.96
CA HIS A 128 -27.60 -19.11 53.70
C HIS A 128 -28.91 -19.93 53.38
N THR A 129 -29.08 -20.28 52.10
CA THR A 129 -30.23 -21.07 51.67
C THR A 129 -30.15 -22.52 52.20
N LEU A 130 -28.98 -23.15 52.11
CA LEU A 130 -28.77 -24.51 52.57
C LEU A 130 -28.86 -24.62 54.11
N LYS A 131 -28.43 -23.60 54.87
CA LYS A 131 -28.55 -23.53 56.32
C LYS A 131 -29.99 -23.36 56.77
N ARG A 132 -30.85 -22.75 55.98
CA ARG A 132 -32.30 -22.63 56.25
C ARG A 132 -33.11 -23.89 55.95
N LEU A 133 -32.51 -24.88 55.23
CA LEU A 133 -33.17 -26.16 55.01
C LEU A 133 -33.26 -26.94 56.33
N PRO A 134 -34.45 -27.41 56.75
CA PRO A 134 -34.66 -27.99 58.07
C PRO A 134 -33.98 -29.35 58.21
N PRO A 135 -33.44 -29.68 59.37
CA PRO A 135 -33.22 -31.06 59.72
C PRO A 135 -34.47 -31.88 59.64
N ALA A 136 -34.41 -33.21 59.55
CA ALA A 136 -35.53 -34.15 59.31
C ALA A 136 -36.83 -34.02 60.25
N GLN A 137 -36.77 -33.22 61.26
CA GLN A 137 -37.86 -33.02 62.22
C GLN A 137 -38.67 -31.73 61.98
N LEU A 138 -38.33 -30.85 61.04
CA LEU A 138 -39.00 -29.61 60.77
C LEU A 138 -39.88 -29.73 59.54
N MET A 139 -41.12 -29.22 59.57
CA MET A 139 -42.00 -29.11 58.41
C MET A 139 -41.87 -27.73 57.77
N ALA A 140 -41.73 -27.69 56.42
CA ALA A 140 -41.73 -26.46 55.65
C ALA A 140 -43.15 -26.17 55.12
N TYR A 141 -43.57 -24.89 55.22
CA TYR A 141 -44.79 -24.44 54.58
C TYR A 141 -44.56 -23.05 53.99
N ARG A 142 -45.33 -22.67 52.96
CA ARG A 142 -45.29 -21.32 52.42
C ARG A 142 -46.28 -20.46 53.16
N ASP A 143 -45.86 -19.32 53.66
CA ASP A 143 -46.74 -18.33 54.26
C ASP A 143 -47.54 -17.57 53.18
N SER A 144 -48.37 -16.60 53.62
CA SER A 144 -49.20 -15.79 52.75
C SER A 144 -48.43 -14.88 51.79
N THR A 145 -47.12 -14.71 51.98
CA THR A 145 -46.23 -13.94 51.15
C THR A 145 -45.49 -14.82 50.17
N GLY A 146 -45.61 -16.15 50.25
CA GLY A 146 -44.93 -17.11 49.38
C GLY A 146 -43.52 -17.50 49.87
N GLU A 147 -43.17 -17.04 51.11
CA GLU A 147 -41.86 -17.35 51.70
C GLU A 147 -41.93 -18.70 52.44
N LEU A 148 -40.87 -19.52 52.39
CA LEU A 148 -40.72 -20.81 53.00
C LEU A 148 -40.44 -20.62 54.50
N VAL A 149 -41.40 -20.95 55.35
CA VAL A 149 -41.28 -20.89 56.80
C VAL A 149 -41.17 -22.33 57.32
N TYR A 150 -40.21 -22.57 58.20
CA TYR A 150 -39.94 -23.86 58.78
C TYR A 150 -40.47 -23.91 60.25
N MET A 151 -41.15 -24.96 60.60
CA MET A 151 -41.76 -25.11 61.94
C MET A 151 -41.71 -26.56 62.35
N GLU A 152 -41.54 -26.83 63.67
CA GLU A 152 -41.64 -28.22 64.21
C GLU A 152 -42.98 -28.81 63.86
N ALA A 153 -43.01 -30.13 63.64
CA ALA A 153 -44.16 -30.82 63.18
C ALA A 153 -45.35 -30.68 64.19
N ASP A 154 -45.03 -30.64 65.48
CA ASP A 154 -46.03 -30.46 66.54
C ASP A 154 -46.51 -28.99 66.62
N ALA A 155 -45.65 -28.04 66.48
CA ALA A 155 -46.02 -26.61 66.37
C ALA A 155 -46.90 -26.35 65.15
N TRP A 156 -46.67 -27.03 64.05
CA TRP A 156 -47.46 -26.93 62.79
C TRP A 156 -48.86 -27.58 63.01
N ARG A 157 -48.93 -28.74 63.67
CA ARG A 157 -50.18 -29.36 64.00
C ARG A 157 -51.00 -28.44 64.88
N ASN A 158 -50.40 -27.90 65.94
CA ASN A 158 -51.06 -26.99 66.85
C ASN A 158 -51.60 -25.72 66.22
N ARG A 159 -50.76 -25.09 65.27
CA ARG A 159 -51.16 -23.91 64.47
C ARG A 159 -52.32 -24.29 63.54
N ARG A 160 -52.33 -25.42 62.95
CA ARG A 160 -53.37 -25.91 62.05
C ARG A 160 -54.65 -26.09 62.81
N ASP A 161 -54.62 -26.70 64.04
CA ASP A 161 -55.78 -26.96 64.84
C ASP A 161 -56.36 -25.69 65.53
N SER A 162 -55.45 -24.69 65.80
CA SER A 162 -55.93 -23.39 66.29
C SER A 162 -56.56 -22.60 65.14
N LEU A 163 -56.11 -22.67 63.97
CA LEU A 163 -56.75 -22.04 62.76
C LEU A 163 -58.07 -22.71 62.42
N ARG A 164 -58.21 -24.01 62.61
CA ARG A 164 -59.49 -24.73 62.51
C ARG A 164 -60.50 -24.28 63.55
N ARG A 165 -60.10 -24.03 64.79
CA ARG A 165 -60.98 -23.55 65.90
C ARG A 165 -61.37 -22.09 65.66
N LEU A 166 -60.54 -21.25 65.10
CA LEU A 166 -60.76 -19.81 64.88
C LEU A 166 -61.70 -19.48 63.71
N ARG A 167 -61.76 -20.31 62.67
CA ARG A 167 -62.39 -19.96 61.40
C ARG A 167 -63.62 -20.86 61.00
N GLY A 168 -64.01 -21.83 61.72
CA GLY A 168 -65.05 -22.79 61.35
C GLY A 168 -64.72 -23.63 60.11
N GLU A 169 -65.47 -24.74 59.89
CA GLU A 169 -65.14 -25.72 58.84
C GLU A 169 -65.10 -25.22 57.45
N MET A 170 -65.87 -24.17 57.08
CA MET A 170 -65.80 -23.54 55.68
C MET A 170 -64.59 -22.64 55.48
N ALA A 171 -64.14 -21.91 56.48
CA ALA A 171 -63.00 -21.05 56.40
C ALA A 171 -61.68 -21.89 56.41
N THR A 172 -61.74 -23.05 57.10
CA THR A 172 -60.61 -24.01 57.11
C THR A 172 -60.45 -24.72 55.77
N ARG A 173 -61.55 -25.01 55.06
CA ARG A 173 -61.44 -25.56 53.70
C ARG A 173 -60.87 -24.52 52.70
N ARG A 174 -61.28 -23.25 52.72
CA ARG A 174 -60.75 -22.19 51.92
C ARG A 174 -59.28 -21.84 52.26
N ALA A 175 -58.94 -21.90 53.55
CA ALA A 175 -57.55 -21.67 53.97
C ALA A 175 -56.62 -22.86 53.63
N MET A 176 -57.21 -24.08 53.52
CA MET A 176 -56.47 -25.23 53.00
C MET A 176 -56.34 -25.26 51.49
N ASP A 177 -57.28 -24.63 50.74
CA ASP A 177 -57.20 -24.52 49.31
C ASP A 177 -56.27 -23.37 48.89
N THR A 178 -56.08 -22.33 49.72
CA THR A 178 -55.11 -21.21 49.46
C THR A 178 -53.70 -21.53 49.98
N THR A 179 -53.53 -22.38 50.98
CA THR A 179 -52.24 -22.96 51.36
C THR A 179 -51.98 -24.17 50.46
N GLY A 180 -51.81 -23.94 49.21
CA GLY A 180 -51.68 -24.95 48.18
C GLY A 180 -50.99 -26.21 48.68
N ARG A 181 -51.50 -27.36 48.26
CA ARG A 181 -51.05 -28.74 48.51
C ARG A 181 -49.51 -28.85 48.71
N THR A 182 -48.97 -28.30 49.79
CA THR A 182 -47.59 -28.48 50.20
C THR A 182 -47.54 -29.77 51.01
N ARG A 183 -47.08 -30.81 50.34
CA ARG A 183 -46.64 -32.02 51.08
C ARG A 183 -45.50 -31.57 52.01
N PRO A 184 -45.54 -32.00 53.30
CA PRO A 184 -44.45 -31.69 54.21
C PRO A 184 -43.17 -32.25 53.66
N PHE A 185 -42.19 -31.34 53.46
CA PHE A 185 -40.82 -31.70 53.00
C PHE A 185 -40.10 -32.34 54.22
N VAL A 186 -39.88 -33.62 54.15
CA VAL A 186 -39.01 -34.34 55.10
C VAL A 186 -37.76 -34.71 54.23
N LEU A 187 -36.64 -34.17 54.60
CA LEU A 187 -35.34 -34.63 54.00
C LEU A 187 -35.11 -36.05 54.57
N ASP A 188 -34.92 -37.02 53.65
CA ASP A 188 -34.51 -38.38 54.07
C ASP A 188 -33.02 -38.34 54.53
N SER A 189 -32.51 -39.37 55.03
CA SER A 189 -31.13 -39.45 55.55
C SER A 189 -30.07 -39.19 54.48
N LEU A 190 -30.35 -39.57 53.23
CA LEU A 190 -29.50 -39.30 52.07
C LEU A 190 -29.55 -37.81 51.73
N GLY A 191 -30.69 -37.17 51.70
CA GLY A 191 -30.89 -35.77 51.49
C GLY A 191 -30.15 -34.85 52.47
N GLN A 192 -30.14 -35.30 53.77
CA GLN A 192 -29.38 -34.64 54.84
C GLN A 192 -27.85 -34.73 54.57
N GLN A 193 -27.35 -35.92 54.22
CA GLN A 193 -25.94 -36.11 53.87
C GLN A 193 -25.53 -35.31 52.67
N ASP A 194 -26.43 -35.19 51.66
CA ASP A 194 -26.21 -34.40 50.48
C ASP A 194 -26.19 -32.89 50.79
N ARG A 195 -27.12 -32.40 51.67
CA ARG A 195 -27.11 -31.03 52.17
C ARG A 195 -25.80 -30.69 52.90
N ASP A 196 -25.39 -31.53 53.82
CA ASP A 196 -24.17 -31.29 54.62
C ASP A 196 -22.91 -31.31 53.71
N SER A 197 -22.90 -32.19 52.72
CA SER A 197 -21.87 -32.21 51.69
C SER A 197 -21.90 -30.93 50.83
N CYS A 198 -23.10 -30.46 50.46
CA CYS A 198 -23.26 -29.19 49.71
C CYS A 198 -22.77 -27.99 50.52
N LEU A 199 -23.09 -27.94 51.82
CA LEU A 199 -22.60 -26.92 52.75
C LEU A 199 -21.06 -26.93 52.83
N PHE A 200 -20.47 -28.10 52.99
CA PHE A 200 -19.02 -28.26 53.05
C PHE A 200 -18.35 -27.71 51.77
N TYR A 201 -18.84 -28.14 50.59
CA TYR A 201 -18.25 -27.67 49.34
C TYR A 201 -18.52 -26.20 49.10
N ALA A 202 -19.69 -25.67 49.40
CA ALA A 202 -20.04 -24.26 49.25
C ALA A 202 -19.16 -23.36 50.15
N GLU A 203 -18.99 -23.74 51.42
CA GLU A 203 -18.12 -23.04 52.38
C GLU A 203 -16.64 -23.12 51.98
N ALA A 204 -16.21 -24.26 51.42
CA ALA A 204 -14.86 -24.41 50.89
C ALA A 204 -14.62 -23.52 49.65
N LEU A 205 -15.59 -23.49 48.72
CA LEU A 205 -15.56 -22.61 47.54
C LEU A 205 -15.61 -21.13 47.93
N LEU A 206 -16.45 -20.76 48.90
CA LEU A 206 -16.51 -19.39 49.43
C LEU A 206 -15.14 -18.98 49.98
N ARG A 207 -14.56 -19.78 50.89
CA ARG A 207 -13.21 -19.49 51.44
C ARG A 207 -12.13 -19.42 50.39
N ALA A 208 -12.16 -20.31 49.41
CA ALA A 208 -11.21 -20.31 48.31
C ALA A 208 -11.37 -19.04 47.45
N SER A 209 -12.59 -18.63 47.12
CA SER A 209 -12.89 -17.45 46.32
C SER A 209 -12.48 -16.16 47.04
N VAL A 210 -12.72 -16.06 48.34
CA VAL A 210 -12.29 -14.92 49.16
C VAL A 210 -10.78 -14.83 49.22
N MET A 211 -10.06 -15.92 49.50
CA MET A 211 -8.61 -15.93 49.50
C MET A 211 -8.03 -15.58 48.14
N GLN A 212 -8.65 -16.05 47.07
CA GLN A 212 -8.22 -15.73 45.71
C GLN A 212 -8.46 -14.26 45.37
N LYS A 213 -9.61 -13.70 45.81
CA LYS A 213 -9.88 -12.26 45.64
C LYS A 213 -8.85 -11.40 46.39
N GLU A 214 -8.61 -11.70 47.69
CA GLU A 214 -7.62 -10.99 48.48
C GLU A 214 -6.22 -11.01 47.87
N ARG A 215 -5.83 -12.14 47.25
CA ARG A 215 -4.55 -12.26 46.54
C ARG A 215 -4.55 -11.39 45.29
N LEU A 216 -5.63 -11.45 44.48
CA LEU A 216 -5.73 -10.62 43.28
C LEU A 216 -5.77 -9.14 43.57
N VAL A 217 -6.41 -8.73 44.66
CA VAL A 217 -6.42 -7.31 45.11
C VAL A 217 -5.01 -6.89 45.50
N ARG A 218 -4.27 -7.71 46.25
CA ARG A 218 -2.85 -7.42 46.59
C ARG A 218 -1.97 -7.34 45.34
N ASP A 219 -2.14 -8.28 44.41
CA ASP A 219 -1.39 -8.26 43.15
C ASP A 219 -1.75 -7.02 42.29
N SER A 220 -3.01 -6.60 42.30
CA SER A 220 -3.48 -5.38 41.61
C SER A 220 -2.91 -4.12 42.25
N THR A 221 -2.85 -4.02 43.59
CA THR A 221 -2.22 -2.87 44.27
C THR A 221 -0.73 -2.79 43.97
N HIS A 222 -0.01 -3.90 44.06
CA HIS A 222 1.42 -3.94 43.70
C HIS A 222 1.65 -3.61 42.23
N TYR A 223 0.77 -4.03 41.35
CA TYR A 223 0.83 -3.65 39.94
C TYR A 223 0.61 -2.15 39.74
N ALA A 224 -0.38 -1.56 40.42
CA ALA A 224 -0.65 -0.14 40.37
C ALA A 224 0.50 0.70 40.94
N GLU A 225 1.08 0.28 42.07
CA GLU A 225 2.27 0.91 42.67
C GLU A 225 3.47 0.88 41.72
N THR A 226 3.71 -0.29 41.10
CA THR A 226 4.79 -0.46 40.10
C THR A 226 4.54 0.42 38.88
N ALA A 227 3.29 0.48 38.41
CA ALA A 227 2.90 1.36 37.30
C ALA A 227 3.15 2.83 37.61
N ALA A 228 2.77 3.29 38.80
CA ALA A 228 2.97 4.65 39.25
C ALA A 228 4.47 5.00 39.38
N LEU A 229 5.26 4.08 39.95
CA LEU A 229 6.71 4.26 40.07
C LEU A 229 7.39 4.33 38.69
N LEU A 230 7.09 3.40 37.81
CA LEU A 230 7.65 3.37 36.45
C LEU A 230 7.24 4.64 35.67
N LYS A 231 5.98 5.07 35.81
CA LYS A 231 5.50 6.29 35.18
C LYS A 231 6.20 7.51 35.69
N SER A 232 6.31 7.67 37.02
CA SER A 232 6.99 8.81 37.63
C SER A 232 8.48 8.87 37.26
N THR A 233 9.14 7.71 37.21
CA THR A 233 10.55 7.60 36.76
C THR A 233 10.68 7.97 35.29
N TYR A 234 9.74 7.53 34.45
CA TYR A 234 9.70 7.86 33.04
C TYR A 234 9.46 9.36 32.81
N ASP A 235 8.46 9.93 33.46
CA ASP A 235 8.14 11.37 33.35
C ASP A 235 9.32 12.22 33.79
N TYR A 236 9.98 11.86 34.91
CA TYR A 236 11.19 12.55 35.41
C TYR A 236 12.35 12.42 34.41
N ALA A 237 12.60 11.21 33.87
CA ALA A 237 13.64 10.98 32.89
C ALA A 237 13.39 11.80 31.60
N GLN A 238 12.15 11.86 31.13
CA GLN A 238 11.77 12.71 30.02
C GLN A 238 11.97 14.20 30.28
N GLN A 239 11.52 14.67 31.41
CA GLN A 239 11.67 16.08 31.77
C GLN A 239 13.15 16.47 31.86
N ARG A 240 13.94 15.64 32.53
CA ARG A 240 15.40 15.84 32.67
C ARG A 240 16.08 15.81 31.29
N TYR A 241 15.71 14.87 30.45
CA TYR A 241 16.23 14.76 29.10
C TYR A 241 15.89 15.99 28.24
N LYS A 242 14.65 16.50 28.30
CA LYS A 242 14.28 17.75 27.62
C LYS A 242 15.13 18.94 28.10
N THR A 243 15.40 19.04 29.39
CA THR A 243 16.26 20.07 29.93
C THR A 243 17.69 19.97 29.37
N VAL A 244 18.20 18.74 29.28
CA VAL A 244 19.53 18.47 28.70
C VAL A 244 19.54 18.76 27.20
N GLN A 245 18.49 18.37 26.48
CA GLN A 245 18.34 18.70 25.06
C GLN A 245 18.35 20.22 24.80
N ASN A 246 17.61 20.97 25.60
CA ASN A 246 17.55 22.41 25.41
C ASN A 246 18.93 23.04 25.64
N LYS A 247 19.67 22.60 26.66
CA LYS A 247 21.06 23.02 26.87
C LYS A 247 21.99 22.67 25.71
N ILE A 248 21.75 21.54 25.05
CA ILE A 248 22.57 21.06 23.92
C ILE A 248 22.28 21.81 22.62
N PHE A 249 21.01 22.02 22.33
CA PHE A 249 20.57 22.53 21.02
C PHE A 249 20.29 24.03 21.02
N ILE A 250 19.88 24.62 22.16
CA ILE A 250 19.44 26.01 22.24
C ILE A 250 20.45 26.86 22.95
N ASP A 251 20.89 26.47 24.17
CA ASP A 251 21.74 27.30 25.01
C ASP A 251 23.23 27.19 24.66
N GLY A 252 23.64 26.01 24.09
CA GLY A 252 25.05 25.75 23.81
C GLY A 252 25.94 25.77 25.06
N GLN A 253 27.23 25.71 24.84
CA GLN A 253 28.26 25.89 25.88
C GLN A 253 29.13 27.07 25.50
N THR A 254 30.07 27.45 26.41
CA THR A 254 31.02 28.53 26.14
C THR A 254 31.76 28.29 24.83
N GLY A 255 31.77 29.30 23.96
CA GLY A 255 32.46 29.21 22.68
C GLY A 255 33.95 28.89 22.83
N TYR A 256 34.52 28.14 21.92
CA TYR A 256 35.87 27.62 22.00
C TYR A 256 36.94 28.71 22.15
N LEU A 257 36.75 29.86 21.52
CA LEU A 257 37.66 31.01 21.67
C LEU A 257 37.68 31.59 23.09
N THR A 258 36.54 31.61 23.77
CA THR A 258 36.41 32.02 25.15
C THR A 258 37.02 30.98 26.10
N LEU A 259 36.84 29.70 25.78
CA LEU A 259 37.44 28.58 26.50
C LEU A 259 38.99 28.65 26.44
N LEU A 260 39.56 28.96 25.25
CA LEU A 260 41.00 29.12 25.08
C LEU A 260 41.57 30.26 25.92
N LYS A 261 40.85 31.38 26.07
CA LYS A 261 41.31 32.51 26.93
C LYS A 261 41.45 32.14 28.41
N SER A 262 40.69 31.18 28.89
CA SER A 262 40.69 30.68 30.26
C SER A 262 40.98 29.19 30.34
N PHE A 263 41.82 28.68 29.45
CA PHE A 263 42.12 27.26 29.29
C PHE A 263 42.49 26.52 30.58
N PRO A 264 43.38 27.02 31.44
CA PRO A 264 43.77 26.33 32.68
C PRO A 264 42.59 26.04 33.60
N ARG A 265 41.63 26.98 33.72
CA ARG A 265 40.41 26.82 34.54
C ARG A 265 39.50 25.75 33.97
N TYR A 266 39.21 25.81 32.69
CA TYR A 266 38.35 24.81 32.03
C TYR A 266 38.99 23.42 31.99
N TRP A 267 40.32 23.36 31.84
CA TRP A 267 41.05 22.09 31.91
C TRP A 267 40.93 21.46 33.30
N GLN A 268 41.16 22.22 34.38
CA GLN A 268 40.97 21.73 35.75
C GLN A 268 39.54 21.23 35.97
N GLN A 269 38.53 21.96 35.49
CA GLN A 269 37.14 21.55 35.59
C GLN A 269 36.91 20.25 34.82
N ALA A 270 37.40 20.13 33.61
CA ALA A 270 37.23 18.93 32.81
C ALA A 270 37.94 17.70 33.44
N VAL A 271 39.10 17.89 34.03
CA VAL A 271 39.80 16.84 34.74
C VAL A 271 39.09 16.45 36.05
N THR A 272 38.54 17.41 36.80
CA THR A 272 37.72 17.10 37.97
C THR A 272 36.44 16.38 37.59
N ASP A 273 35.74 16.81 36.56
CA ASP A 273 34.55 16.11 36.02
C ASP A 273 34.85 14.67 35.57
N ALA A 274 35.98 14.45 34.89
CA ALA A 274 36.43 13.12 34.48
C ALA A 274 36.84 12.28 35.71
N ARG A 275 37.52 12.84 36.67
CA ARG A 275 37.92 12.17 37.91
C ARG A 275 36.70 11.76 38.71
N ASP A 276 35.73 12.65 38.91
CA ASP A 276 34.49 12.37 39.64
C ASP A 276 33.69 11.28 38.95
N LYS A 277 33.69 11.27 37.61
CA LYS A 277 32.97 10.27 36.82
C LYS A 277 33.59 8.87 36.87
N TYR A 278 34.94 8.78 36.80
CA TYR A 278 35.61 7.48 36.69
C TYR A 278 36.20 6.99 38.01
N SER A 279 36.20 7.81 39.10
CA SER A 279 36.62 7.37 40.41
C SER A 279 35.56 6.44 41.04
N PRO A 280 35.97 5.46 41.82
CA PRO A 280 35.05 4.60 42.59
C PRO A 280 34.44 5.48 43.70
N SER A 281 33.27 6.05 43.45
CA SER A 281 32.56 6.83 44.48
C SER A 281 32.03 5.91 45.56
N ALA A 282 31.99 6.44 46.81
CA ALA A 282 31.50 5.77 48.00
C ALA A 282 29.97 5.46 48.00
N LEU A 283 29.27 5.78 46.94
CA LEU A 283 27.87 5.45 46.70
C LEU A 283 27.78 4.07 46.03
N GLY A 284 27.34 3.13 46.82
CA GLY A 284 27.33 1.73 46.57
C GLY A 284 26.97 1.19 45.16
N ASP A 285 27.14 -0.06 45.00
CA ASP A 285 26.99 -1.01 43.86
C ASP A 285 26.24 -0.64 42.56
N VAL A 286 25.43 0.40 42.52
CA VAL A 286 24.60 0.82 41.37
C VAL A 286 25.46 1.31 40.20
N ASN A 287 26.62 1.91 40.44
CA ASN A 287 27.52 2.41 39.38
C ASN A 287 28.59 1.41 38.95
N SER A 288 28.52 0.16 39.39
CA SER A 288 29.56 -0.85 39.11
C SER A 288 29.71 -1.19 37.62
N GLN A 289 28.67 -0.99 36.82
CA GLN A 289 28.67 -1.32 35.38
C GLN A 289 29.50 -0.34 34.54
N TRP A 290 29.81 0.88 35.04
CA TRP A 290 30.48 1.95 34.32
C TRP A 290 31.90 2.28 34.87
N ARG A 291 32.45 1.40 35.64
CA ARG A 291 33.78 1.57 36.23
C ARG A 291 34.88 1.46 35.16
N GLY A 292 35.97 2.20 35.36
CA GLY A 292 37.18 2.16 34.54
C GLY A 292 37.65 0.73 34.17
N PRO A 293 37.64 -0.23 35.09
CA PRO A 293 38.02 -1.62 34.81
C PRO A 293 37.10 -2.31 33.77
N MET A 294 35.81 -1.94 33.71
CA MET A 294 34.87 -2.48 32.69
C MET A 294 35.17 -1.93 31.29
N VAL A 295 35.49 -0.65 31.19
CA VAL A 295 35.87 -0.03 29.90
C VAL A 295 37.19 -0.62 29.39
N THR A 296 38.16 -0.88 30.27
CA THR A 296 39.43 -1.51 29.91
C THR A 296 39.25 -2.96 29.51
N ALA A 297 38.46 -3.73 30.28
CA ALA A 297 38.11 -5.12 29.91
C ALA A 297 37.38 -5.21 28.58
N PHE A 298 36.43 -4.29 28.33
CA PHE A 298 35.74 -4.21 27.05
C PHE A 298 36.68 -3.85 25.91
N SER A 299 37.60 -2.93 26.10
CA SER A 299 38.59 -2.54 25.10
C SER A 299 39.53 -3.71 24.78
N ALA A 300 40.01 -4.46 25.79
CA ALA A 300 40.80 -5.65 25.59
C ALA A 300 40.02 -6.73 24.80
N PHE A 301 38.79 -6.97 25.18
CA PHE A 301 37.89 -7.87 24.47
C PHE A 301 37.71 -7.46 22.98
N LEU A 302 37.44 -6.18 22.70
CA LEU A 302 37.33 -5.67 21.34
C LEU A 302 38.61 -5.89 20.52
N LEU A 303 39.77 -5.67 21.12
CA LEU A 303 41.05 -5.86 20.46
C LEU A 303 41.26 -7.32 20.07
N ILE A 304 40.90 -8.26 20.93
CA ILE A 304 40.95 -9.69 20.64
C ILE A 304 39.99 -10.05 19.50
N TYR A 305 38.73 -9.55 19.55
CA TYR A 305 37.76 -9.80 18.48
C TYR A 305 38.20 -9.18 17.15
N LEU A 306 38.81 -8.01 17.17
CA LEU A 306 39.37 -7.39 15.97
C LEU A 306 40.49 -8.24 15.35
N LEU A 307 41.44 -8.70 16.16
CA LEU A 307 42.53 -9.58 15.70
C LEU A 307 41.99 -10.87 15.12
N VAL A 308 41.10 -11.53 15.83
CA VAL A 308 40.46 -12.79 15.35
C VAL A 308 39.70 -12.55 14.04
N SER A 309 38.98 -11.45 13.93
CA SER A 309 38.20 -11.10 12.72
C SER A 309 39.12 -10.83 11.52
N VAL A 310 40.26 -10.20 11.72
CA VAL A 310 41.26 -9.99 10.65
C VAL A 310 41.84 -11.34 10.19
N VAL A 311 42.23 -12.19 11.10
CA VAL A 311 42.79 -13.53 10.77
C VAL A 311 41.76 -14.39 10.04
N LEU A 312 40.52 -14.44 10.54
CA LEU A 312 39.43 -15.14 9.87
C LEU A 312 39.09 -14.48 8.51
N GLY A 313 39.14 -13.17 8.39
CA GLY A 313 38.95 -12.44 7.13
C GLY A 313 39.94 -12.85 6.08
N VAL A 314 41.22 -12.94 6.41
CA VAL A 314 42.28 -13.44 5.54
C VAL A 314 41.98 -14.88 5.10
N ALA A 315 41.63 -15.76 6.04
CA ALA A 315 41.32 -17.15 5.76
C ALA A 315 40.10 -17.31 4.82
N VAL A 316 39.02 -16.57 5.10
CA VAL A 316 37.80 -16.58 4.27
C VAL A 316 38.08 -16.08 2.86
N VAL A 317 38.80 -14.96 2.69
CA VAL A 317 39.14 -14.44 1.35
C VAL A 317 40.08 -15.40 0.61
N ALA A 318 41.06 -15.98 1.29
CA ALA A 318 41.92 -16.99 0.69
C ALA A 318 41.09 -18.22 0.24
N PHE A 319 40.14 -18.66 1.02
CA PHE A 319 39.22 -19.77 0.67
C PHE A 319 38.33 -19.38 -0.53
N LEU A 320 37.66 -18.21 -0.50
CA LEU A 320 36.77 -17.75 -1.57
C LEU A 320 37.52 -17.62 -2.91
N THR A 321 38.69 -17.00 -2.89
CA THR A 321 39.49 -16.80 -4.12
C THR A 321 40.05 -18.11 -4.67
N ARG A 322 40.25 -19.13 -3.84
CA ARG A 322 40.76 -20.47 -4.27
C ARG A 322 39.67 -21.41 -4.72
N LYS A 323 38.53 -21.44 -4.04
CA LYS A 323 37.50 -22.48 -4.22
C LYS A 323 36.28 -22.00 -5.03
N VAL A 324 35.86 -20.73 -4.93
CA VAL A 324 34.62 -20.21 -5.54
C VAL A 324 34.93 -19.59 -6.91
N LYS A 325 34.35 -20.15 -8.00
CA LYS A 325 34.58 -19.71 -9.39
C LYS A 325 34.32 -18.21 -9.60
N PHE A 326 33.32 -17.64 -8.92
CA PHE A 326 32.96 -16.24 -9.02
C PHE A 326 34.10 -15.32 -8.54
N PHE A 327 34.76 -15.68 -7.41
CA PHE A 327 35.84 -14.88 -6.81
C PHE A 327 37.22 -15.14 -7.43
N LYS A 328 37.33 -16.10 -8.36
CA LYS A 328 38.57 -16.33 -9.15
C LYS A 328 38.79 -15.31 -10.27
N ARG A 329 37.80 -14.47 -10.58
CA ARG A 329 37.89 -13.45 -11.60
C ARG A 329 38.98 -12.44 -11.25
N GLU A 330 39.72 -11.97 -12.27
CA GLU A 330 40.85 -11.05 -12.13
C GLU A 330 40.53 -9.79 -11.31
N ARG A 331 39.28 -9.27 -11.42
CA ARG A 331 38.80 -8.15 -10.64
C ARG A 331 38.91 -8.39 -9.13
N PHE A 332 38.50 -9.55 -8.63
CA PHE A 332 38.54 -9.87 -7.20
C PHE A 332 39.94 -10.25 -6.71
N THR A 333 40.76 -10.83 -7.55
CA THR A 333 42.16 -11.17 -7.22
C THR A 333 43.05 -9.93 -7.10
N LYS A 334 42.75 -8.86 -7.85
CA LYS A 334 43.43 -7.55 -7.72
C LYS A 334 43.04 -6.80 -6.44
N HIS A 335 41.85 -7.03 -5.91
CA HIS A 335 41.33 -6.36 -4.70
C HIS A 335 41.37 -7.22 -3.42
N ARG A 336 42.38 -8.10 -3.29
CA ARG A 336 42.48 -9.00 -2.11
C ARG A 336 42.56 -8.26 -0.79
N PHE A 337 43.29 -7.13 -0.73
CA PHE A 337 43.43 -6.33 0.47
C PHE A 337 42.07 -5.76 0.90
N GLU A 338 41.39 -5.12 -0.02
CA GLU A 338 40.08 -4.51 0.21
C GLU A 338 39.02 -5.56 0.58
N MET A 339 39.03 -6.72 -0.07
CA MET A 339 38.15 -7.84 0.25
C MET A 339 38.45 -8.41 1.66
N THR A 340 39.72 -8.46 2.04
CA THR A 340 40.11 -8.92 3.39
C THR A 340 39.61 -7.93 4.44
N LEU A 341 39.72 -6.64 4.16
CA LEU A 341 39.21 -5.59 5.04
C LEU A 341 37.68 -5.72 5.21
N ILE A 342 36.94 -5.89 4.09
CA ILE A 342 35.48 -6.08 4.13
C ILE A 342 35.12 -7.35 4.93
N ALA A 343 35.77 -8.47 4.62
CA ALA A 343 35.51 -9.73 5.32
C ALA A 343 35.79 -9.60 6.83
N GLY A 344 36.90 -8.96 7.19
CA GLY A 344 37.25 -8.69 8.59
C GLY A 344 36.19 -7.84 9.30
N VAL A 345 35.76 -6.75 8.68
CA VAL A 345 34.71 -5.86 9.23
C VAL A 345 33.37 -6.59 9.39
N VAL A 346 32.96 -7.37 8.39
CA VAL A 346 31.69 -8.15 8.46
C VAL A 346 31.77 -9.23 9.54
N ILE A 347 32.88 -9.97 9.63
CA ILE A 347 33.08 -10.98 10.66
C ILE A 347 33.09 -10.33 12.04
N PHE A 348 33.75 -9.20 12.20
CA PHE A 348 33.76 -8.41 13.44
C PHE A 348 32.33 -8.01 13.84
N ALA A 349 31.55 -7.44 12.92
CA ALA A 349 30.17 -7.04 13.18
C ALA A 349 29.30 -8.22 13.63
N VAL A 350 29.38 -9.35 12.91
CA VAL A 350 28.61 -10.56 13.25
C VAL A 350 29.06 -11.16 14.59
N SER A 351 30.36 -11.20 14.84
CA SER A 351 30.91 -11.75 16.10
C SER A 351 30.48 -10.92 17.32
N ILE A 352 30.53 -9.58 17.21
CA ILE A 352 30.08 -8.69 18.28
C ILE A 352 28.56 -8.78 18.45
N MET A 353 27.80 -8.87 17.37
CA MET A 353 26.34 -9.05 17.42
C MET A 353 25.97 -10.33 18.19
N ILE A 354 26.62 -11.44 17.90
CA ILE A 354 26.42 -12.70 18.63
C ILE A 354 26.81 -12.53 20.11
N ALA A 355 27.94 -11.91 20.40
CA ALA A 355 28.40 -11.68 21.76
C ALA A 355 27.45 -10.74 22.54
N SER A 356 26.84 -9.75 21.89
CA SER A 356 25.87 -8.84 22.51
C SER A 356 24.59 -9.52 22.93
N VAL A 357 24.12 -10.50 22.15
CA VAL A 357 22.93 -11.31 22.49
C VAL A 357 23.22 -12.25 23.68
N ALA A 358 24.44 -12.77 23.77
CA ALA A 358 24.86 -13.63 24.87
C ALA A 358 25.11 -12.90 26.17
N SER A 359 25.44 -11.59 26.10
CA SER A 359 25.74 -10.77 27.29
C SER A 359 24.46 -10.22 27.93
N LYS A 360 24.35 -10.40 29.26
CA LYS A 360 23.28 -9.82 30.09
C LYS A 360 23.61 -8.39 30.57
N GLN A 361 24.81 -7.87 30.28
CA GLN A 361 25.27 -6.58 30.74
C GLN A 361 24.82 -5.47 29.79
N ASN A 362 24.10 -4.49 30.30
CA ASN A 362 23.53 -3.39 29.53
C ASN A 362 24.60 -2.52 28.84
N PHE A 363 25.72 -2.25 29.49
CA PHE A 363 26.84 -1.54 28.89
C PHE A 363 27.40 -2.25 27.65
N PHE A 364 27.67 -3.54 27.78
CA PHE A 364 28.19 -4.34 26.69
C PHE A 364 27.22 -4.38 25.50
N ALA A 365 25.93 -4.53 25.76
CA ALA A 365 24.89 -4.56 24.73
C ALA A 365 24.83 -3.22 23.96
N MET A 366 24.88 -2.07 24.68
CA MET A 366 24.86 -0.76 24.06
C MET A 366 26.14 -0.46 23.25
N ALA A 367 27.31 -0.68 23.84
CA ALA A 367 28.59 -0.47 23.17
C ALA A 367 28.72 -1.34 21.92
N SER A 368 28.29 -2.60 22.03
CA SER A 368 28.26 -3.55 20.91
C SER A 368 27.32 -3.10 19.81
N LYS A 369 26.13 -2.58 20.13
CA LYS A 369 25.18 -2.06 19.15
C LYS A 369 25.80 -0.92 18.32
N LEU A 370 26.41 0.05 18.97
CA LEU A 370 27.06 1.18 18.28
C LEU A 370 28.22 0.73 17.38
N LEU A 371 29.01 -0.22 17.83
CA LEU A 371 30.12 -0.76 17.04
C LEU A 371 29.64 -1.58 15.86
N VAL A 372 28.59 -2.35 16.02
CA VAL A 372 27.96 -3.11 14.92
C VAL A 372 27.38 -2.15 13.88
N GLU A 373 26.67 -1.09 14.28
CA GLU A 373 26.16 -0.06 13.36
C GLU A 373 27.30 0.60 12.57
N TYR A 374 28.38 0.96 13.23
CA TYR A 374 29.56 1.51 12.57
C TYR A 374 30.22 0.49 11.61
N ALA A 375 30.39 -0.74 12.02
CA ALA A 375 30.98 -1.77 11.20
C ALA A 375 30.17 -2.04 9.92
N TRP A 376 28.84 -2.05 10.02
CA TRP A 376 27.98 -2.17 8.85
C TRP A 376 28.08 -0.96 7.91
N MET A 377 28.17 0.26 8.43
CA MET A 377 28.40 1.46 7.61
C MET A 377 29.76 1.38 6.89
N LEU A 378 30.80 1.00 7.61
CA LEU A 378 32.14 0.84 7.04
C LEU A 378 32.15 -0.26 5.95
N ALA A 379 31.52 -1.40 6.23
CA ALA A 379 31.39 -2.48 5.25
C ALA A 379 30.64 -2.02 4.00
N ALA A 380 29.54 -1.30 4.14
CA ALA A 380 28.73 -0.80 3.02
C ALA A 380 29.54 0.16 2.13
N ILE A 381 30.27 1.09 2.71
CA ILE A 381 31.15 2.01 1.97
C ILE A 381 32.28 1.25 1.25
N LEU A 382 32.94 0.32 1.95
CA LEU A 382 34.02 -0.48 1.34
C LEU A 382 33.50 -1.37 0.19
N ILE A 383 32.36 -2.04 0.38
CA ILE A 383 31.71 -2.85 -0.66
C ILE A 383 31.35 -1.97 -1.86
N SER A 384 30.77 -0.78 -1.61
CA SER A 384 30.46 0.19 -2.67
C SER A 384 31.72 0.56 -3.47
N LEU A 385 32.83 0.89 -2.82
CA LEU A 385 34.08 1.25 -3.48
C LEU A 385 34.64 0.10 -4.32
N VAL A 386 34.63 -1.14 -3.82
CA VAL A 386 35.13 -2.33 -4.56
C VAL A 386 34.25 -2.68 -5.76
N ILE A 387 32.94 -2.44 -5.67
CA ILE A 387 32.01 -2.67 -6.80
C ILE A 387 32.22 -1.63 -7.89
N ARG A 388 32.45 -0.39 -7.53
CA ARG A 388 32.47 0.76 -8.46
C ARG A 388 33.84 1.08 -9.03
N LEU A 389 34.89 0.95 -8.23
CA LEU A 389 36.22 1.38 -8.58
C LEU A 389 37.15 0.18 -8.87
N GLU A 390 38.00 0.32 -9.85
CA GLU A 390 38.95 -0.74 -10.23
C GLU A 390 40.41 -0.37 -9.89
N GLY A 391 41.18 -1.35 -9.44
CA GLY A 391 42.61 -1.23 -9.21
C GLY A 391 43.00 -0.15 -8.18
N GLU A 392 43.88 0.77 -8.57
CA GLU A 392 44.36 1.86 -7.71
C GLU A 392 43.28 2.87 -7.35
N ALA A 393 42.25 3.05 -8.19
CA ALA A 393 41.14 3.98 -7.90
C ALA A 393 40.40 3.61 -6.64
N ALA A 394 40.23 2.33 -6.32
CA ALA A 394 39.58 1.88 -5.08
C ALA A 394 40.37 2.32 -3.82
N ARG A 395 41.72 2.21 -3.86
CA ARG A 395 42.58 2.69 -2.77
C ARG A 395 42.55 4.21 -2.63
N LYS A 396 42.50 4.93 -3.77
CA LYS A 396 42.39 6.39 -3.79
C LYS A 396 41.01 6.81 -3.25
N GLY A 397 39.93 6.10 -3.60
CA GLY A 397 38.61 6.31 -3.05
C GLY A 397 38.58 6.08 -1.53
N LEU A 398 39.17 5.01 -1.03
CA LEU A 398 39.31 4.77 0.40
C LEU A 398 40.06 5.92 1.13
N ARG A 399 41.12 6.44 0.55
CA ARG A 399 41.87 7.58 1.10
C ARG A 399 41.02 8.85 1.14
N LEU A 400 40.11 9.04 0.19
CA LEU A 400 39.18 10.21 0.18
C LEU A 400 38.20 10.15 1.33
N TYR A 401 37.67 8.95 1.65
CA TYR A 401 36.69 8.78 2.75
C TYR A 401 37.31 8.53 4.11
N LEU A 402 38.63 8.22 4.17
CA LEU A 402 39.33 7.89 5.40
C LEU A 402 39.21 8.95 6.50
N PRO A 403 39.29 10.27 6.23
CA PRO A 403 39.14 11.27 7.28
C PRO A 403 37.79 11.18 8.01
N ILE A 404 36.69 11.03 7.24
CA ILE A 404 35.33 10.91 7.81
C ILE A 404 35.18 9.61 8.56
N LEU A 405 35.66 8.49 8.01
CA LEU A 405 35.57 7.19 8.65
C LEU A 405 36.34 7.14 9.97
N LEU A 406 37.52 7.70 10.00
CA LEU A 406 38.32 7.81 11.25
C LEU A 406 37.64 8.71 12.28
N LEU A 407 37.16 9.87 11.83
CA LEU A 407 36.44 10.79 12.74
C LEU A 407 35.20 10.15 13.33
N SER A 408 34.45 9.39 12.52
CA SER A 408 33.27 8.64 12.98
C SER A 408 33.61 7.57 14.01
N PHE A 409 34.73 6.87 13.79
CA PHE A 409 35.21 5.89 14.76
C PHE A 409 35.58 6.57 16.08
N ILE A 410 36.26 7.72 16.03
CA ILE A 410 36.60 8.50 17.22
C ILE A 410 35.34 8.94 17.96
N VAL A 411 34.35 9.48 17.25
CA VAL A 411 33.05 9.89 17.83
C VAL A 411 32.35 8.75 18.55
N ILE A 412 32.30 7.58 17.93
CA ILE A 412 31.69 6.39 18.53
C ILE A 412 32.49 5.90 19.75
N SER A 413 33.82 5.93 19.66
CA SER A 413 34.69 5.55 20.77
C SER A 413 34.53 6.51 21.97
N LEU A 414 34.47 7.83 21.74
CA LEU A 414 34.21 8.83 22.75
C LEU A 414 32.83 8.62 23.39
N ARG A 415 31.83 8.23 22.62
CA ARG A 415 30.49 7.90 23.10
C ARG A 415 30.48 6.65 23.97
N ILE A 416 31.14 5.58 23.54
CA ILE A 416 31.25 4.33 24.33
C ILE A 416 31.96 4.60 25.65
N ALA A 417 33.00 5.43 25.64
CA ALA A 417 33.74 5.79 26.83
C ALA A 417 32.97 6.76 27.76
N PHE A 418 31.79 7.28 27.34
CA PHE A 418 30.99 8.25 28.10
C PHE A 418 31.79 9.48 28.58
N ILE A 419 32.58 10.06 27.72
CA ILE A 419 33.41 11.20 28.03
C ILE A 419 32.56 12.40 28.49
N PRO A 420 32.93 13.10 29.61
CA PRO A 420 32.23 14.30 30.07
C PRO A 420 32.16 15.38 28.99
N ASN A 421 31.04 16.12 28.93
CA ASN A 421 30.84 17.18 27.93
C ASN A 421 31.90 18.28 28.04
N SER A 422 32.40 18.56 29.24
CA SER A 422 33.50 19.53 29.49
C SER A 422 34.79 19.13 28.77
N LEU A 423 35.17 17.85 28.83
CA LEU A 423 36.35 17.33 28.16
C LEU A 423 36.12 17.24 26.64
N LEU A 424 34.91 16.87 26.22
CA LEU A 424 34.52 16.81 24.82
C LEU A 424 34.62 18.17 24.12
N ASN A 425 34.22 19.24 24.79
CA ASN A 425 34.33 20.63 24.30
C ASN A 425 35.76 21.10 24.11
N ILE A 426 36.71 20.56 24.85
CA ILE A 426 38.12 20.89 24.71
C ILE A 426 38.75 20.11 23.54
N ILE A 427 38.46 18.81 23.42
CA ILE A 427 39.13 17.91 22.48
C ILE A 427 38.51 17.97 21.08
N PHE A 428 37.19 18.07 21.00
CA PHE A 428 36.49 17.84 19.73
C PHE A 428 36.67 18.98 18.70
N PRO A 429 36.61 20.28 19.03
CA PRO A 429 36.77 21.33 18.01
C PRO A 429 38.14 21.32 17.31
N PRO A 430 39.29 21.18 17.99
CA PRO A 430 40.60 21.08 17.31
C PRO A 430 40.70 19.78 16.46
N LEU A 431 40.11 18.70 16.96
CA LEU A 431 40.04 17.44 16.21
C LEU A 431 39.25 17.59 14.88
N LEU A 432 38.07 18.25 14.96
CA LEU A 432 37.27 18.57 13.77
C LEU A 432 38.06 19.43 12.78
N LEU A 433 38.75 20.43 13.25
CA LEU A 433 39.59 21.29 12.39
C LEU A 433 40.67 20.48 11.68
N LEU A 434 41.37 19.60 12.41
CA LEU A 434 42.39 18.71 11.82
C LEU A 434 41.79 17.84 10.71
N PHE A 435 40.65 17.20 10.98
CA PHE A 435 40.01 16.32 9.98
C PHE A 435 39.40 17.11 8.80
N THR A 436 38.95 18.35 9.02
CA THR A 436 38.49 19.24 7.95
C THR A 436 39.64 19.59 7.01
N LEU A 437 40.83 19.96 7.57
CA LEU A 437 42.03 20.22 6.77
C LEU A 437 42.52 18.96 6.03
N TYR A 438 42.48 17.81 6.69
CA TYR A 438 42.83 16.54 6.10
C TYR A 438 41.89 16.17 4.91
N GLN A 439 40.59 16.36 5.09
CA GLN A 439 39.60 16.14 4.01
C GLN A 439 39.84 17.08 2.84
N GLY A 440 40.12 18.35 3.09
CA GLY A 440 40.44 19.31 2.04
C GLY A 440 41.71 18.93 1.25
N TYR A 441 42.78 18.51 1.96
CA TYR A 441 44.03 18.02 1.34
C TYR A 441 43.77 16.75 0.51
N ALA A 442 43.05 15.76 1.06
CA ALA A 442 42.74 14.50 0.39
C ALA A 442 41.93 14.77 -0.90
N LEU A 443 40.96 15.66 -0.82
CA LEU A 443 40.11 16.02 -1.97
C LEU A 443 40.91 16.75 -3.04
N TYR A 444 41.73 17.75 -2.66
CA TYR A 444 42.58 18.49 -3.60
C TYR A 444 43.52 17.56 -4.38
N LYS A 445 44.14 16.60 -3.69
CA LYS A 445 45.09 15.64 -4.28
C LYS A 445 44.41 14.60 -5.17
N LEU A 446 43.22 14.12 -4.81
CA LEU A 446 42.59 12.94 -5.41
C LEU A 446 41.49 13.28 -6.43
N ARG A 447 41.08 14.57 -6.54
CA ARG A 447 39.90 14.98 -7.36
C ARG A 447 40.04 14.65 -8.85
N LYS A 448 41.28 14.54 -9.38
CA LYS A 448 41.51 14.24 -10.78
C LYS A 448 41.47 12.75 -11.11
N ASP A 449 41.61 11.91 -10.09
CA ASP A 449 41.83 10.47 -10.27
C ASP A 449 40.54 9.65 -9.95
N LEU A 450 39.49 10.32 -9.48
CA LEU A 450 38.27 9.68 -9.04
C LEU A 450 37.07 10.09 -9.89
N PRO A 451 36.02 9.23 -9.97
CA PRO A 451 34.79 9.56 -10.67
C PRO A 451 34.14 10.82 -10.11
N ALA A 452 33.38 11.53 -10.97
CA ALA A 452 32.74 12.79 -10.62
C ALA A 452 31.81 12.68 -9.36
N TRP A 453 31.11 11.57 -9.20
CA TRP A 453 30.26 11.34 -8.06
C TRP A 453 31.01 11.24 -6.72
N ASP A 454 32.15 10.54 -6.71
CA ASP A 454 32.99 10.44 -5.49
C ASP A 454 33.62 11.78 -5.15
N VAL A 455 34.04 12.56 -6.15
CA VAL A 455 34.53 13.92 -5.96
C VAL A 455 33.42 14.82 -5.41
N ALA A 456 32.18 14.70 -5.92
CA ALA A 456 31.02 15.44 -5.40
C ALA A 456 30.72 15.09 -3.94
N TYR A 457 30.73 13.80 -3.58
CA TYR A 457 30.57 13.35 -2.19
C TYR A 457 31.71 13.87 -1.30
N GLY A 458 32.94 13.93 -1.82
CA GLY A 458 34.09 14.54 -1.14
C GLY A 458 33.90 16.02 -0.84
N TRP A 459 33.38 16.81 -1.79
CA TRP A 459 33.05 18.22 -1.60
C TRP A 459 31.93 18.45 -0.59
N ILE A 460 30.84 17.67 -0.68
CA ILE A 460 29.74 17.78 0.29
C ILE A 460 30.25 17.40 1.69
N SER A 461 31.08 16.35 1.78
CA SER A 461 31.70 15.95 3.03
C SER A 461 32.57 17.05 3.64
N LEU A 462 33.34 17.74 2.82
CA LEU A 462 34.13 18.88 3.26
C LEU A 462 33.23 20.03 3.77
N LEU A 463 32.16 20.33 3.04
CA LEU A 463 31.20 21.36 3.45
C LEU A 463 30.55 21.03 4.80
N VAL A 464 30.14 19.78 4.99
CA VAL A 464 29.58 19.32 6.27
C VAL A 464 30.62 19.42 7.39
N LEU A 465 31.88 19.01 7.15
CA LEU A 465 32.96 19.14 8.14
C LEU A 465 33.26 20.60 8.49
N VAL A 466 33.23 21.50 7.51
CA VAL A 466 33.39 22.95 7.79
C VAL A 466 32.22 23.45 8.64
N ALA A 467 30.98 23.10 8.27
CA ALA A 467 29.79 23.49 9.03
C ALA A 467 29.83 22.95 10.45
N THR A 468 30.17 21.68 10.65
CA THR A 468 30.30 21.06 11.98
C THR A 468 31.42 21.71 12.81
N THR A 469 32.54 22.06 12.18
CA THR A 469 33.65 22.77 12.83
C THR A 469 33.23 24.15 13.31
N ILE A 470 32.52 24.93 12.51
CA ILE A 470 32.02 26.26 12.90
C ILE A 470 31.02 26.13 14.04
N ILE A 471 30.10 25.18 13.99
CA ILE A 471 29.10 24.89 15.01
C ILE A 471 29.80 24.53 16.34
N ALA A 472 30.79 23.64 16.30
CA ALA A 472 31.58 23.24 17.48
C ALA A 472 32.40 24.38 18.07
N LEU A 473 33.02 25.21 17.25
CA LEU A 473 33.76 26.41 17.73
C LEU A 473 32.85 27.43 18.42
N ARG A 474 31.57 27.49 18.05
CA ARG A 474 30.57 28.32 18.72
C ARG A 474 30.11 27.78 20.07
N GLY A 475 30.47 26.53 20.42
CA GLY A 475 30.10 25.88 21.68
C GLY A 475 29.00 24.83 21.55
N PHE A 476 28.48 24.58 20.33
CA PHE A 476 27.45 23.55 20.06
C PHE A 476 28.06 22.22 19.58
N VAL A 477 29.00 21.70 20.35
CA VAL A 477 29.79 20.50 19.96
C VAL A 477 28.89 19.29 19.70
N LEU A 478 27.87 19.06 20.54
CA LEU A 478 26.98 17.92 20.40
C LEU A 478 26.09 18.03 19.16
N LEU A 479 25.66 19.23 18.79
CA LEU A 479 24.93 19.48 17.53
C LEU A 479 25.84 19.19 16.32
N GLY A 480 27.12 19.60 16.40
CA GLY A 480 28.11 19.25 15.38
C GLY A 480 28.30 17.74 15.22
N ILE A 481 28.40 17.01 16.31
CA ILE A 481 28.49 15.55 16.31
C ILE A 481 27.27 14.92 15.66
N GLN A 482 26.05 15.40 15.97
CA GLN A 482 24.83 14.88 15.40
C GLN A 482 24.73 15.13 13.90
N LEU A 483 25.13 16.32 13.43
CA LEU A 483 25.20 16.64 12.01
C LEU A 483 26.19 15.72 11.27
N LEU A 484 27.34 15.43 11.89
CA LEU A 484 28.34 14.51 11.36
C LEU A 484 27.77 13.08 11.24
N ILE A 485 27.13 12.59 12.30
CA ILE A 485 26.51 11.24 12.32
C ILE A 485 25.44 11.13 11.24
N TRP A 486 24.59 12.14 11.11
CA TRP A 486 23.59 12.18 10.04
C TRP A 486 24.24 12.10 8.65
N TRP A 487 25.28 12.90 8.43
CA TRP A 487 25.98 12.90 7.15
C TRP A 487 26.60 11.54 6.81
N ILE A 488 27.16 10.85 7.77
CA ILE A 488 27.76 9.53 7.55
C ILE A 488 26.71 8.50 7.18
N PHE A 489 25.58 8.48 7.84
CA PHE A 489 24.46 7.61 7.45
C PHE A 489 23.98 7.95 6.04
N LEU A 490 23.78 9.22 5.72
CA LEU A 490 23.37 9.65 4.40
C LEU A 490 24.41 9.27 3.32
N LEU A 491 25.69 9.53 3.58
CA LEU A 491 26.78 9.15 2.69
C LEU A 491 26.79 7.64 2.44
N THR A 492 26.63 6.83 3.47
CA THR A 492 26.57 5.37 3.35
C THR A 492 25.42 4.92 2.46
N LEU A 493 24.24 5.50 2.65
CA LEU A 493 23.06 5.20 1.82
C LEU A 493 23.25 5.66 0.37
N LEU A 494 23.77 6.85 0.15
CA LEU A 494 24.08 7.36 -1.20
C LEU A 494 25.14 6.51 -1.90
N GLN A 495 26.18 6.11 -1.19
CA GLN A 495 27.22 5.19 -1.70
C GLN A 495 26.61 3.83 -2.08
N THR A 496 25.69 3.33 -1.27
CA THR A 496 24.97 2.09 -1.56
C THR A 496 24.10 2.22 -2.82
N MET A 497 23.37 3.34 -2.95
CA MET A 497 22.56 3.59 -4.16
C MET A 497 23.42 3.73 -5.41
N THR A 498 24.57 4.38 -5.32
CA THR A 498 25.53 4.49 -6.44
C THR A 498 26.08 3.12 -6.81
N ALA A 499 26.40 2.26 -5.82
CA ALA A 499 26.86 0.90 -6.09
C ALA A 499 25.75 0.04 -6.74
N VAL A 500 24.50 0.22 -6.32
CA VAL A 500 23.35 -0.45 -6.96
C VAL A 500 23.19 0.02 -8.42
N TYR A 501 23.36 1.32 -8.68
CA TYR A 501 23.34 1.84 -10.05
C TYR A 501 24.39 1.19 -10.92
N ASP A 502 25.64 1.08 -10.45
CA ASP A 502 26.73 0.46 -11.20
C ASP A 502 26.53 -1.05 -11.36
N LEU A 503 25.98 -1.74 -10.36
CA LEU A 503 25.60 -3.15 -10.47
C LEU A 503 24.52 -3.36 -11.54
N LEU A 504 23.51 -2.47 -11.58
CA LEU A 504 22.48 -2.52 -12.62
C LEU A 504 23.07 -2.26 -14.00
N HIS A 505 24.03 -1.36 -14.11
CA HIS A 505 24.74 -1.11 -15.37
C HIS A 505 25.57 -2.32 -15.81
N ILE A 506 26.31 -2.95 -14.89
CA ILE A 506 27.06 -4.18 -15.18
C ILE A 506 26.12 -5.32 -15.60
N TYR A 507 24.98 -5.44 -14.92
CA TYR A 507 23.96 -6.44 -15.27
C TYR A 507 23.36 -6.19 -16.65
N TYR A 508 23.07 -4.92 -16.98
CA TYR A 508 22.61 -4.52 -18.31
C TYR A 508 23.58 -4.93 -19.41
N VAL A 509 24.86 -4.56 -19.26
CA VAL A 509 25.88 -4.84 -20.27
C VAL A 509 26.13 -6.35 -20.44
N ARG A 510 26.08 -7.12 -19.35
CA ARG A 510 26.42 -8.56 -19.41
C ARG A 510 25.27 -9.47 -19.83
N HIS A 511 24.08 -9.16 -19.41
CA HIS A 511 22.93 -10.04 -19.60
C HIS A 511 21.85 -9.44 -20.48
N ILE A 512 21.44 -8.19 -20.22
CA ILE A 512 20.31 -7.61 -20.95
C ILE A 512 20.70 -7.30 -22.39
N LYS A 513 21.92 -6.80 -22.62
CA LYS A 513 22.40 -6.50 -23.98
C LYS A 513 22.41 -7.75 -24.85
N ALA A 514 22.95 -8.86 -24.37
CA ALA A 514 22.95 -10.14 -25.10
C ALA A 514 21.55 -10.72 -25.33
N THR A 515 20.68 -10.66 -24.28
CA THR A 515 19.29 -11.10 -24.41
C THR A 515 18.50 -10.20 -25.36
N LYS A 516 18.82 -8.91 -25.40
CA LYS A 516 18.25 -7.92 -26.31
C LYS A 516 18.64 -8.25 -27.77
N GLU A 517 19.91 -8.50 -28.03
CA GLU A 517 20.42 -8.89 -29.36
C GLU A 517 19.76 -10.18 -29.83
N HIS A 518 19.68 -11.20 -28.99
CA HIS A 518 19.00 -12.46 -29.30
C HIS A 518 17.48 -12.29 -29.53
N TYR A 519 16.81 -11.40 -28.77
CA TYR A 519 15.39 -11.12 -28.97
C TYR A 519 15.13 -10.40 -30.30
N ILE A 520 16.00 -9.45 -30.69
CA ILE A 520 15.94 -8.76 -31.98
C ILE A 520 16.13 -9.76 -33.13
N GLU A 521 17.10 -10.66 -33.03
CA GLU A 521 17.34 -11.71 -34.04
C GLU A 521 16.14 -12.64 -34.17
N ALA A 522 15.48 -13.00 -33.07
CA ALA A 522 14.30 -13.85 -33.07
C ALA A 522 13.03 -13.16 -33.61
N HIS A 523 13.00 -11.82 -33.66
CA HIS A 523 11.82 -11.05 -34.07
C HIS A 523 12.19 -9.92 -35.04
N PRO A 524 12.66 -10.24 -36.25
CA PRO A 524 13.18 -9.23 -37.19
C PRO A 524 12.13 -8.24 -37.72
N ASN A 525 10.86 -8.57 -37.56
CA ASN A 525 9.72 -7.78 -38.04
C ASN A 525 9.13 -6.84 -36.96
N LEU A 526 9.74 -6.77 -35.78
CA LEU A 526 9.33 -5.86 -34.72
C LEU A 526 10.17 -4.58 -34.77
N PRO A 527 9.59 -3.40 -34.54
CA PRO A 527 10.38 -2.19 -34.33
C PRO A 527 11.20 -2.34 -33.03
N ASN A 528 12.53 -2.30 -33.18
CA ASN A 528 13.48 -2.64 -32.12
C ASN A 528 14.43 -1.46 -31.82
N GLU A 529 14.06 -0.25 -32.21
CA GLU A 529 14.96 0.90 -32.17
C GLU A 529 15.17 1.43 -30.74
N THR A 530 14.21 1.32 -29.86
CA THR A 530 14.26 1.90 -28.52
C THR A 530 14.12 0.84 -27.42
N ASP A 531 14.58 1.15 -26.20
CA ASP A 531 14.34 0.31 -25.01
C ASP A 531 12.84 0.19 -24.65
N GLU A 532 12.01 1.10 -25.15
CA GLU A 532 10.55 1.05 -25.01
C GLU A 532 9.96 -0.09 -25.82
N ASP A 533 10.44 -0.31 -27.04
CA ASP A 533 9.96 -1.38 -27.91
C ASP A 533 10.36 -2.77 -27.38
N LEU A 534 11.44 -2.82 -26.63
CA LEU A 534 11.99 -4.03 -26.03
C LEU A 534 11.61 -4.23 -24.56
N ILE A 535 10.52 -3.59 -24.10
CA ILE A 535 10.11 -3.64 -22.69
C ILE A 535 9.91 -5.07 -22.17
N ALA A 536 9.53 -6.01 -23.03
CA ALA A 536 9.37 -7.41 -22.65
C ALA A 536 10.63 -8.00 -22.02
N VAL A 537 11.81 -7.55 -22.45
CA VAL A 537 13.12 -8.02 -21.97
C VAL A 537 13.73 -7.04 -20.97
N THR A 538 13.52 -5.74 -21.17
CA THR A 538 14.22 -4.68 -20.41
C THR A 538 13.47 -4.21 -19.16
N TRP A 539 12.19 -4.58 -18.95
CA TRP A 539 11.34 -4.03 -17.88
C TRP A 539 11.94 -4.13 -16.46
N PRO A 540 12.59 -5.25 -16.04
CA PRO A 540 13.12 -5.34 -14.67
C PRO A 540 14.24 -4.35 -14.44
N HIS A 541 15.13 -4.20 -15.43
CA HIS A 541 16.22 -3.23 -15.39
C HIS A 541 15.70 -1.80 -15.45
N SER A 542 14.76 -1.52 -16.36
CA SER A 542 14.13 -0.20 -16.50
C SER A 542 13.39 0.21 -15.24
N PHE A 543 12.68 -0.71 -14.60
CA PHE A 543 12.00 -0.47 -13.31
C PHE A 543 13.01 -0.17 -12.20
N ALA A 544 14.04 -1.00 -12.07
CA ALA A 544 15.06 -0.80 -11.06
C ALA A 544 15.81 0.54 -11.24
N LYS A 545 16.18 0.90 -12.48
CA LYS A 545 16.91 2.11 -12.80
C LYS A 545 16.05 3.38 -12.73
N ASN A 546 14.82 3.36 -13.27
CA ASN A 546 14.02 4.56 -13.47
C ASN A 546 13.01 4.82 -12.35
N ALA A 547 12.66 3.79 -11.53
CA ALA A 547 11.75 3.93 -10.41
C ALA A 547 12.44 3.64 -9.07
N LEU A 548 12.90 2.41 -8.83
CA LEU A 548 13.41 1.99 -7.52
C LEU A 548 14.62 2.81 -7.07
N LEU A 549 15.56 3.09 -7.96
CA LEU A 549 16.79 3.80 -7.61
C LEU A 549 16.53 5.27 -7.26
N PRO A 550 15.79 6.08 -8.05
CA PRO A 550 15.41 7.43 -7.63
C PRO A 550 14.58 7.46 -6.34
N ILE A 551 13.66 6.52 -6.17
CA ILE A 551 12.88 6.37 -4.93
C ILE A 551 13.81 6.08 -3.76
N GLY A 552 14.76 5.17 -3.92
CA GLY A 552 15.76 4.83 -2.90
C GLY A 552 16.61 6.04 -2.50
N ILE A 553 17.03 6.87 -3.46
CA ILE A 553 17.77 8.11 -3.21
C ILE A 553 16.91 9.10 -2.41
N VAL A 554 15.66 9.29 -2.79
CA VAL A 554 14.75 10.19 -2.06
C VAL A 554 14.50 9.68 -0.64
N LEU A 555 14.26 8.38 -0.47
CA LEU A 555 14.03 7.76 0.85
C LEU A 555 15.29 7.71 1.71
N SER A 556 16.49 7.79 1.13
CA SER A 556 17.75 7.80 1.91
C SER A 556 17.86 9.02 2.83
N ILE A 557 17.24 10.16 2.48
CA ILE A 557 17.24 11.38 3.30
C ILE A 557 16.48 11.17 4.61
N PRO A 558 15.16 10.86 4.63
CA PRO A 558 14.45 10.64 5.88
C PRO A 558 14.95 9.42 6.63
N PHE A 559 15.42 8.39 5.93
CA PHE A 559 15.95 7.19 6.56
C PHE A 559 17.27 7.45 7.27
N SER A 560 18.17 8.25 6.69
CA SER A 560 19.40 8.68 7.36
C SER A 560 19.14 9.56 8.60
N LEU A 561 18.14 10.44 8.51
CA LEU A 561 17.71 11.25 9.66
C LEU A 561 17.11 10.38 10.77
N PHE A 562 16.31 9.39 10.42
CA PHE A 562 15.78 8.40 11.36
C PHE A 562 16.92 7.61 12.04
N LEU A 563 17.89 7.11 11.27
CA LEU A 563 19.05 6.41 11.84
C LEU A 563 19.89 7.32 12.75
N ALA A 564 20.14 8.55 12.32
CA ALA A 564 20.86 9.51 13.14
C ALA A 564 20.10 9.87 14.41
N SER A 565 18.78 9.99 14.35
CA SER A 565 17.94 10.22 15.53
C SER A 565 17.97 9.05 16.50
N SER A 566 18.04 7.81 15.97
CA SER A 566 18.10 6.61 16.81
C SER A 566 19.39 6.51 17.62
N VAL A 567 20.47 7.08 17.12
CA VAL A 567 21.76 7.12 17.84
C VAL A 567 21.65 7.93 19.16
N PHE A 568 20.82 8.98 19.20
CA PHE A 568 20.60 9.82 20.38
C PHE A 568 19.23 9.61 21.03
N ASP A 569 18.52 8.56 20.62
CA ASP A 569 17.15 8.24 21.06
C ASP A 569 16.13 9.35 20.83
N LEU A 570 16.31 10.09 19.75
CA LEU A 570 15.41 11.14 19.31
C LEU A 570 14.32 10.63 18.35
N ASN A 571 14.07 9.32 18.31
CA ASN A 571 13.15 8.72 17.36
C ASN A 571 11.73 9.27 17.47
N GLU A 572 11.24 9.48 18.68
CA GLU A 572 9.89 10.04 18.88
C GLU A 572 9.82 11.48 18.41
N VAL A 573 10.84 12.27 18.72
CA VAL A 573 10.97 13.66 18.25
C VAL A 573 11.02 13.69 16.72
N PHE A 574 11.82 12.82 16.11
CA PHE A 574 11.89 12.72 14.65
C PHE A 574 10.52 12.36 14.06
N LYS A 575 9.83 11.35 14.60
CA LYS A 575 8.51 10.94 14.12
C LYS A 575 7.48 12.06 14.23
N GLU A 576 7.51 12.79 15.33
CA GLU A 576 6.65 13.94 15.56
C GLU A 576 6.90 15.02 14.50
N TYR A 577 8.14 15.51 14.35
CA TYR A 577 8.48 16.53 13.35
C TYR A 577 8.28 16.05 11.92
N TYR A 578 8.58 14.81 11.61
CA TYR A 578 8.39 14.23 10.28
C TYR A 578 6.92 14.21 9.85
N ARG A 579 6.00 14.01 10.81
CA ARG A 579 4.55 14.00 10.58
C ARG A 579 3.90 15.36 10.83
N TYR A 580 4.57 16.25 11.56
CA TYR A 580 4.04 17.56 11.91
C TYR A 580 3.73 18.39 10.67
N PRO A 581 2.48 18.89 10.53
CA PRO A 581 2.13 19.77 9.42
C PRO A 581 2.69 21.16 9.68
N PHE A 582 3.84 21.49 9.10
CA PHE A 582 4.45 22.82 9.21
C PHE A 582 3.67 23.90 8.46
N LEU A 583 2.85 23.52 7.49
CA LEU A 583 1.86 24.36 6.84
C LEU A 583 0.50 23.65 6.94
N ASN A 584 -0.36 24.20 7.80
CA ASN A 584 -1.71 23.69 7.98
C ASN A 584 -2.69 24.86 7.88
N ILE A 585 -3.27 25.02 6.69
CA ILE A 585 -4.35 25.96 6.46
C ILE A 585 -5.65 25.18 6.56
N GLU A 586 -6.41 25.39 7.63
CA GLU A 586 -7.65 24.69 7.90
C GLU A 586 -8.60 24.77 6.70
N GLY A 587 -9.09 23.63 6.26
CA GLY A 587 -9.98 23.53 5.11
C GLY A 587 -9.32 23.70 3.74
N PHE A 588 -8.01 23.90 3.62
CA PHE A 588 -7.35 24.10 2.34
C PHE A 588 -6.20 23.14 2.08
N ILE A 589 -5.15 23.13 2.88
CA ILE A 589 -3.98 22.28 2.65
C ILE A 589 -3.28 21.92 3.96
N SER A 590 -2.82 20.68 4.06
CA SER A 590 -1.99 20.20 5.16
C SER A 590 -0.70 19.61 4.61
N LEU A 591 0.43 20.30 4.82
CA LEU A 591 1.73 19.92 4.32
C LEU A 591 2.67 19.53 5.46
N SER A 592 3.24 18.32 5.38
CA SER A 592 4.27 17.79 6.27
C SER A 592 5.44 17.22 5.47
N PHE A 593 6.60 17.05 6.09
CA PHE A 593 7.75 16.44 5.43
C PHE A 593 7.43 15.04 4.89
N SER A 594 6.69 14.23 5.64
CA SER A 594 6.25 12.90 5.20
C SER A 594 5.41 12.93 3.93
N LYS A 595 4.53 13.91 3.80
CA LYS A 595 3.69 14.07 2.60
C LYS A 595 4.50 14.54 1.39
N ILE A 596 5.45 15.47 1.58
CA ILE A 596 6.33 15.92 0.48
C ILE A 596 7.12 14.74 -0.08
N ILE A 597 7.75 13.95 0.80
CA ILE A 597 8.54 12.79 0.39
C ILE A 597 7.65 11.78 -0.33
N LEU A 598 6.45 11.53 0.17
CA LEU A 598 5.51 10.63 -0.47
C LEU A 598 5.08 11.11 -1.86
N VAL A 599 4.83 12.43 -2.03
CA VAL A 599 4.53 13.04 -3.34
C VAL A 599 5.69 12.81 -4.33
N VAL A 600 6.94 13.00 -3.88
CA VAL A 600 8.12 12.81 -4.73
C VAL A 600 8.33 11.33 -5.08
N VAL A 601 8.12 10.42 -4.12
CA VAL A 601 8.18 8.96 -4.36
C VAL A 601 7.13 8.54 -5.39
N LEU A 602 5.90 9.02 -5.22
CA LEU A 602 4.81 8.76 -6.17
C LEU A 602 5.10 9.33 -7.55
N PHE A 603 5.75 10.50 -7.65
CA PHE A 603 6.16 11.08 -8.94
C PHE A 603 7.05 10.12 -9.74
N PHE A 604 8.10 9.57 -9.14
CA PHE A 604 8.98 8.62 -9.82
C PHE A 604 8.26 7.32 -10.18
N LEU A 605 7.37 6.85 -9.30
CA LEU A 605 6.54 5.67 -9.57
C LEU A 605 5.62 5.91 -10.77
N PHE A 606 4.87 7.01 -10.79
CA PHE A 606 3.96 7.35 -11.89
C PHE A 606 4.70 7.64 -13.18
N ARG A 607 5.84 8.31 -13.13
CA ARG A 607 6.72 8.49 -14.29
C ARG A 607 7.08 7.15 -14.94
N TYR A 608 7.42 6.17 -14.12
CA TYR A 608 7.70 4.83 -14.62
C TYR A 608 6.44 4.13 -15.15
N LEU A 609 5.30 4.27 -14.48
CA LEU A 609 4.02 3.69 -14.94
C LEU A 609 3.60 4.25 -16.29
N VAL A 610 3.81 5.54 -16.55
CA VAL A 610 3.55 6.16 -17.86
C VAL A 610 4.47 5.55 -18.93
N TYR A 611 5.76 5.44 -18.64
CA TYR A 611 6.72 4.78 -19.53
C TYR A 611 6.31 3.32 -19.83
N ALA A 612 6.08 2.53 -18.78
CA ALA A 612 5.70 1.13 -18.90
C ALA A 612 4.35 0.93 -19.61
N GLY A 613 3.37 1.81 -19.35
CA GLY A 613 2.06 1.78 -19.98
C GLY A 613 2.13 2.04 -21.48
N LYS A 614 2.88 3.05 -21.90
CA LYS A 614 3.12 3.35 -23.31
C LYS A 614 3.80 2.18 -24.03
N ALA A 615 4.89 1.69 -23.46
CA ALA A 615 5.66 0.59 -24.02
C ALA A 615 4.87 -0.73 -24.08
N ALA A 616 4.08 -1.04 -23.05
CA ALA A 616 3.19 -2.20 -23.06
C ALA A 616 2.11 -2.08 -24.15
N TYR A 617 1.51 -0.89 -24.30
CA TYR A 617 0.53 -0.65 -25.36
C TYR A 617 1.14 -0.86 -26.76
N ARG A 618 2.33 -0.29 -27.05
CA ARG A 618 3.04 -0.51 -28.31
C ARG A 618 3.24 -1.99 -28.56
N LEU A 619 3.80 -2.70 -27.60
CA LEU A 619 4.11 -4.13 -27.72
C LEU A 619 2.84 -4.96 -28.04
N LEU A 620 1.73 -4.70 -27.33
CA LEU A 620 0.46 -5.39 -27.55
C LEU A 620 -0.13 -5.07 -28.93
N LYS A 621 -0.07 -3.82 -29.36
CA LYS A 621 -0.60 -3.37 -30.65
C LYS A 621 0.19 -3.95 -31.82
N VAL A 622 1.53 -3.87 -31.78
CA VAL A 622 2.40 -4.44 -32.78
C VAL A 622 2.20 -5.94 -32.88
N LYS A 623 2.09 -6.65 -31.75
CA LYS A 623 1.82 -8.09 -31.71
C LYS A 623 0.45 -8.45 -32.27
N SER A 624 -0.55 -7.58 -32.09
CA SER A 624 -1.90 -7.73 -32.67
C SER A 624 -1.88 -7.54 -34.19
N ILE A 625 -1.17 -6.54 -34.67
CA ILE A 625 -1.02 -6.25 -36.12
C ILE A 625 -0.32 -7.42 -36.83
N LEU A 626 0.78 -7.92 -36.24
CA LEU A 626 1.54 -9.05 -36.79
C LEU A 626 0.73 -10.34 -36.86
N ARG A 627 -0.19 -10.59 -35.89
CA ARG A 627 -1.10 -11.74 -35.94
C ARG A 627 -2.17 -11.60 -37.02
N GLY A 628 -2.62 -10.40 -37.33
CA GLY A 628 -3.63 -10.12 -38.35
C GLY A 628 -3.08 -10.03 -39.77
N ALA A 629 -1.77 -9.80 -39.95
CA ALA A 629 -1.12 -9.56 -41.24
C ALA A 629 -0.38 -10.80 -41.74
N GLN A 630 -1.11 -11.93 -41.97
CA GLN A 630 -0.50 -13.04 -42.70
C GLN A 630 -0.13 -12.58 -44.14
N GLY A 631 1.15 -12.23 -44.32
CA GLY A 631 1.74 -12.00 -45.67
C GLY A 631 1.75 -10.56 -46.19
N ARG A 632 1.33 -9.54 -45.48
CA ARG A 632 1.46 -8.14 -45.91
C ARG A 632 2.66 -7.49 -45.25
N LEU A 633 3.52 -6.82 -46.04
CA LEU A 633 4.65 -6.02 -45.57
C LEU A 633 4.16 -4.99 -44.57
N PHE A 634 4.70 -5.04 -43.32
CA PHE A 634 4.42 -4.05 -42.29
C PHE A 634 5.10 -2.72 -42.67
N HIS A 635 4.30 -1.71 -42.99
CA HIS A 635 4.78 -0.36 -43.13
C HIS A 635 4.57 0.37 -41.81
N GLU A 636 5.63 0.68 -41.09
CA GLU A 636 5.66 1.32 -39.77
C GLU A 636 4.91 2.66 -39.75
N ASN A 637 4.88 3.36 -40.86
CA ASN A 637 4.19 4.63 -41.04
C ASN A 637 2.63 4.55 -40.96
N GLN A 638 2.05 3.35 -40.86
CA GLN A 638 0.59 3.19 -40.77
C GLN A 638 0.07 3.06 -39.32
N ALA A 639 0.93 2.85 -38.33
CA ALA A 639 0.51 2.69 -36.92
C ALA A 639 0.71 4.00 -36.15
N ASN A 640 -0.31 4.81 -36.07
CA ASN A 640 -0.26 6.05 -35.28
C ASN A 640 -0.48 5.72 -33.78
N PHE A 641 0.58 5.59 -33.00
CA PHE A 641 0.55 5.27 -31.56
C PHE A 641 0.33 6.51 -30.69
N THR A 642 0.57 7.70 -31.24
CA THR A 642 0.65 8.97 -30.49
C THR A 642 -0.61 9.27 -29.68
N LEU A 643 -1.78 9.03 -30.27
CA LEU A 643 -3.05 9.31 -29.60
C LEU A 643 -3.24 8.45 -28.34
N ALA A 644 -3.06 7.15 -28.45
CA ALA A 644 -3.25 6.23 -27.33
C ALA A 644 -2.18 6.42 -26.24
N GLU A 645 -0.95 6.69 -26.63
CA GLU A 645 0.14 7.02 -25.70
C GLU A 645 -0.13 8.29 -24.90
N ASN A 646 -0.69 9.31 -25.56
CA ASN A 646 -1.09 10.53 -24.89
C ASN A 646 -2.27 10.31 -23.95
N ILE A 647 -3.25 9.49 -24.33
CA ILE A 647 -4.37 9.12 -23.45
C ILE A 647 -3.86 8.39 -22.20
N ILE A 648 -2.94 7.43 -22.35
CA ILE A 648 -2.33 6.72 -21.22
C ILE A 648 -1.58 7.71 -20.31
N ALA A 649 -0.77 8.61 -20.91
CA ALA A 649 -0.03 9.59 -20.14
C ALA A 649 -0.95 10.55 -19.38
N ILE A 650 -1.96 11.12 -20.04
CA ILE A 650 -2.92 12.06 -19.43
C ILE A 650 -3.71 11.36 -18.31
N SER A 651 -4.16 10.14 -18.55
CA SER A 651 -4.92 9.37 -17.55
C SER A 651 -4.09 9.09 -16.30
N LEU A 652 -2.85 8.61 -16.46
CA LEU A 652 -1.96 8.29 -15.33
C LEU A 652 -1.53 9.55 -14.57
N TRP A 653 -1.18 10.64 -15.27
CA TRP A 653 -0.85 11.92 -14.62
C TRP A 653 -2.07 12.54 -13.96
N GLY A 654 -3.26 12.42 -14.56
CA GLY A 654 -4.52 12.84 -13.94
C GLY A 654 -4.79 12.08 -12.63
N PHE A 655 -4.59 10.77 -12.62
CA PHE A 655 -4.72 9.96 -11.41
C PHE A 655 -3.68 10.35 -10.34
N TYR A 656 -2.44 10.63 -10.74
CA TYR A 656 -1.40 11.15 -9.84
C TYR A 656 -1.83 12.47 -9.17
N ILE A 657 -2.37 13.41 -9.94
CA ILE A 657 -2.84 14.71 -9.42
C ILE A 657 -3.98 14.51 -8.41
N ILE A 658 -4.94 13.63 -8.73
CA ILE A 658 -6.04 13.31 -7.81
C ILE A 658 -5.49 12.71 -6.50
N MET A 659 -4.51 11.82 -6.61
CA MET A 659 -3.88 11.19 -5.45
C MET A 659 -3.14 12.22 -4.58
N ILE A 660 -2.46 13.20 -5.19
CA ILE A 660 -1.85 14.33 -4.47
C ILE A 660 -2.90 15.15 -3.72
N PHE A 661 -4.02 15.46 -4.34
CA PHE A 661 -5.09 16.22 -3.70
C PHE A 661 -5.65 15.52 -2.47
N LEU A 662 -5.83 14.20 -2.56
CA LEU A 662 -6.26 13.39 -1.42
C LEU A 662 -5.20 13.36 -0.31
N LEU A 663 -3.93 13.22 -0.67
CA LEU A 663 -2.81 13.18 0.27
C LEU A 663 -2.65 14.49 1.04
N LEU A 664 -2.74 15.61 0.33
CA LEU A 664 -2.58 16.96 0.90
C LEU A 664 -3.83 17.44 1.65
N LYS A 665 -4.91 16.62 1.67
CA LYS A 665 -6.21 16.96 2.26
C LYS A 665 -6.85 18.23 1.67
N ILE A 666 -6.65 18.45 0.36
CA ILE A 666 -7.31 19.54 -0.36
C ILE A 666 -8.83 19.29 -0.33
N PRO A 667 -9.66 20.31 -0.06
CA PRO A 667 -11.10 20.15 0.08
C PRO A 667 -11.72 19.46 -1.13
N THR A 668 -12.42 18.36 -0.87
CA THR A 668 -13.08 17.60 -1.95
C THR A 668 -14.12 18.43 -2.71
N ALA A 669 -14.66 19.48 -2.09
CA ALA A 669 -15.57 20.43 -2.75
C ALA A 669 -14.89 21.14 -3.92
N ALA A 670 -13.70 21.71 -3.74
CA ALA A 670 -12.95 22.36 -4.82
C ALA A 670 -12.58 21.38 -5.94
N VAL A 671 -12.13 20.16 -5.56
CA VAL A 671 -11.81 19.11 -6.53
C VAL A 671 -13.05 18.66 -7.31
N LYS A 672 -14.20 18.54 -6.64
CA LYS A 672 -15.48 18.21 -7.28
C LYS A 672 -15.90 19.29 -8.28
N VAL A 673 -15.79 20.57 -7.95
CA VAL A 673 -16.14 21.68 -8.86
C VAL A 673 -15.22 21.70 -10.08
N ILE A 674 -13.91 21.61 -9.88
CA ILE A 674 -12.94 21.54 -10.98
C ILE A 674 -13.17 20.27 -11.82
N GLY A 675 -13.36 19.12 -11.16
CA GLY A 675 -13.64 17.85 -11.83
C GLY A 675 -14.94 17.87 -12.61
N ALA A 676 -16.00 18.45 -12.08
CA ALA A 676 -17.27 18.62 -12.77
C ALA A 676 -17.12 19.54 -14.00
N GLY A 677 -16.41 20.68 -13.86
CA GLY A 677 -16.11 21.57 -14.97
C GLY A 677 -15.31 20.90 -16.09
N LEU A 678 -14.25 20.16 -15.71
CA LEU A 678 -13.45 19.38 -16.65
C LEU A 678 -14.26 18.27 -17.32
N ALA A 679 -15.05 17.52 -16.55
CA ALA A 679 -15.89 16.44 -17.08
C ALA A 679 -16.96 16.99 -18.04
N THR A 680 -17.57 18.13 -17.71
CA THR A 680 -18.54 18.81 -18.57
C THR A 680 -17.86 19.30 -19.85
N GLY A 681 -16.71 19.99 -19.75
CA GLY A 681 -15.93 20.45 -20.90
C GLY A 681 -15.48 19.30 -21.80
N LEU A 682 -14.97 18.21 -21.23
CA LEU A 682 -14.58 17.03 -21.98
C LEU A 682 -15.80 16.34 -22.62
N GLY A 683 -16.92 16.26 -21.90
CA GLY A 683 -18.17 15.71 -22.41
C GLY A 683 -18.68 16.49 -23.64
N PHE A 684 -18.62 17.83 -23.61
CA PHE A 684 -18.94 18.63 -24.76
C PHE A 684 -17.95 18.46 -25.92
N ALA A 685 -16.64 18.41 -25.63
CA ALA A 685 -15.62 18.17 -26.66
C ALA A 685 -15.75 16.78 -27.32
N MET A 686 -16.20 15.78 -26.56
CA MET A 686 -16.39 14.41 -27.07
C MET A 686 -17.77 14.14 -27.68
N LYS A 687 -18.69 15.08 -27.58
CA LYS A 687 -20.10 14.93 -28.04
C LYS A 687 -20.18 14.36 -29.45
N ASP A 688 -19.44 14.94 -30.41
CA ASP A 688 -19.53 14.54 -31.81
C ASP A 688 -18.92 13.16 -32.05
N ILE A 689 -17.87 12.81 -31.30
CA ILE A 689 -17.24 11.49 -31.37
C ILE A 689 -18.23 10.43 -30.85
N LEU A 690 -18.87 10.69 -29.70
CA LEU A 690 -19.86 9.81 -29.11
C LEU A 690 -21.11 9.65 -30.01
N ASN A 691 -21.59 10.76 -30.58
CA ASN A 691 -22.70 10.75 -31.54
C ASN A 691 -22.36 9.86 -32.73
N ASN A 692 -21.19 10.04 -33.35
CA ASN A 692 -20.77 9.22 -34.47
C ASN A 692 -20.67 7.74 -34.11
N PHE A 693 -20.16 7.44 -32.91
CA PHE A 693 -20.07 6.06 -32.42
C PHE A 693 -21.47 5.41 -32.27
N PHE A 694 -22.38 6.06 -31.53
CA PHE A 694 -23.73 5.50 -31.32
C PHE A 694 -24.52 5.38 -32.61
N TYR A 695 -24.44 6.39 -33.49
CA TYR A 695 -25.09 6.29 -34.78
C TYR A 695 -24.47 5.26 -35.72
N GLY A 696 -23.14 5.06 -35.63
CA GLY A 696 -22.48 3.98 -36.34
C GLY A 696 -23.02 2.61 -35.92
N VAL A 697 -23.16 2.36 -34.63
CA VAL A 697 -23.76 1.13 -34.10
C VAL A 697 -25.22 0.97 -34.59
N GLN A 698 -25.99 2.05 -34.59
CA GLN A 698 -27.36 2.04 -35.08
C GLN A 698 -27.45 1.78 -36.60
N LEU A 699 -26.55 2.38 -37.39
CA LEU A 699 -26.49 2.11 -38.83
C LEU A 699 -26.20 0.62 -39.12
N MET A 700 -25.24 0.04 -38.40
CA MET A 700 -24.88 -1.38 -38.49
C MET A 700 -26.01 -2.30 -38.06
N SER A 701 -26.94 -1.86 -37.18
CA SER A 701 -28.07 -2.69 -36.70
C SER A 701 -29.18 -2.92 -37.70
N GLY A 702 -28.98 -2.52 -38.96
CA GLY A 702 -29.85 -2.93 -40.09
C GLY A 702 -30.41 -1.80 -40.92
N ARG A 703 -30.07 -0.53 -40.70
CA ARG A 703 -30.46 0.57 -41.60
C ARG A 703 -29.65 0.53 -42.89
N VAL A 704 -28.35 0.25 -42.83
CA VAL A 704 -27.42 0.20 -43.95
C VAL A 704 -26.50 -0.98 -43.73
N ARG A 705 -26.17 -1.71 -44.80
CA ARG A 705 -25.23 -2.84 -44.78
C ARG A 705 -24.07 -2.55 -45.73
N VAL A 706 -22.93 -3.13 -45.46
CA VAL A 706 -21.81 -3.13 -46.40
C VAL A 706 -22.28 -3.84 -47.68
N GLY A 707 -22.05 -3.17 -48.81
CA GLY A 707 -22.54 -3.64 -50.11
C GLY A 707 -23.85 -3.00 -50.59
N ASP A 708 -24.61 -2.27 -49.70
CA ASP A 708 -25.81 -1.54 -50.13
C ASP A 708 -25.42 -0.38 -51.06
N PHE A 709 -26.25 -0.09 -52.07
CA PHE A 709 -26.22 1.16 -52.82
C PHE A 709 -27.09 2.20 -52.12
N ILE A 710 -26.50 3.30 -51.79
CA ILE A 710 -27.23 4.42 -51.17
C ILE A 710 -27.01 5.72 -51.97
N GLU A 711 -27.97 6.60 -51.85
CA GLU A 711 -27.91 7.96 -52.39
C GLU A 711 -28.13 8.94 -51.22
N CYS A 712 -27.13 9.76 -50.93
CA CYS A 712 -27.18 10.79 -49.87
C CYS A 712 -26.54 12.06 -50.38
N ASP A 713 -27.20 13.22 -50.20
CA ASP A 713 -26.72 14.53 -50.69
C ASP A 713 -26.36 14.56 -52.18
N GLY A 714 -27.09 13.80 -53.03
CA GLY A 714 -26.80 13.70 -54.46
C GLY A 714 -25.62 12.79 -54.79
N ILE A 715 -24.94 12.22 -53.82
CA ILE A 715 -23.85 11.25 -54.00
C ILE A 715 -24.46 9.86 -53.98
N ARG A 716 -24.28 9.17 -55.05
CA ARG A 716 -24.72 7.78 -55.21
C ARG A 716 -23.50 6.83 -55.20
N GLY A 717 -23.54 5.81 -54.40
CA GLY A 717 -22.46 4.87 -54.40
C GLY A 717 -22.72 3.63 -53.52
N LYS A 718 -21.77 2.71 -53.56
CA LYS A 718 -21.82 1.46 -52.85
C LYS A 718 -21.14 1.61 -51.49
N VAL A 719 -21.76 1.18 -50.41
CA VAL A 719 -21.18 1.19 -49.08
C VAL A 719 -20.05 0.16 -49.02
N ASP A 720 -18.83 0.65 -48.85
CA ASP A 720 -17.62 -0.16 -48.75
C ASP A 720 -17.36 -0.62 -47.31
N SER A 721 -17.43 0.30 -46.36
CA SER A 721 -17.19 -0.02 -44.93
C SER A 721 -18.00 0.90 -44.02
N ILE A 722 -18.38 0.37 -42.87
CA ILE A 722 -19.01 1.13 -41.78
C ILE A 722 -18.14 1.00 -40.56
N ASN A 723 -17.43 2.10 -40.20
CA ASN A 723 -16.63 2.18 -39.03
C ASN A 723 -17.42 2.87 -37.91
N TYR A 724 -16.87 2.85 -36.68
CA TYR A 724 -17.50 3.53 -35.53
C TYR A 724 -17.56 5.07 -35.65
N GLN A 725 -16.87 5.67 -36.61
CA GLN A 725 -16.80 7.12 -36.80
C GLN A 725 -17.44 7.58 -38.12
N SER A 726 -17.31 6.80 -39.18
CA SER A 726 -17.79 7.15 -40.51
C SER A 726 -18.22 5.91 -41.32
N THR A 727 -19.13 6.13 -42.25
CA THR A 727 -19.51 5.18 -43.30
C THR A 727 -18.83 5.62 -44.59
N GLN A 728 -18.10 4.73 -45.22
CA GLN A 728 -17.41 4.97 -46.49
C GLN A 728 -18.22 4.45 -47.64
N ILE A 729 -18.39 5.28 -48.66
CA ILE A 729 -19.13 4.98 -49.87
C ILE A 729 -18.20 5.16 -51.06
N VAL A 730 -18.13 4.14 -51.93
CA VAL A 730 -17.43 4.22 -53.22
C VAL A 730 -18.40 4.73 -54.24
N ALA A 731 -18.22 5.92 -54.72
CA ALA A 731 -19.04 6.52 -55.76
C ALA A 731 -18.76 5.90 -57.13
N SER A 732 -19.64 6.15 -58.09
CA SER A 732 -19.56 5.62 -59.48
C SER A 732 -18.32 6.07 -60.26
N ASP A 733 -17.71 7.20 -59.88
CA ASP A 733 -16.45 7.72 -60.46
C ASP A 733 -15.20 7.08 -59.83
N GLY A 734 -15.37 6.18 -58.84
CA GLY A 734 -14.27 5.51 -58.11
C GLY A 734 -13.80 6.31 -56.87
N SER A 735 -14.31 7.50 -56.62
CA SER A 735 -13.97 8.26 -55.41
C SER A 735 -14.58 7.63 -54.19
N VAL A 736 -13.85 7.74 -53.04
CA VAL A 736 -14.33 7.27 -51.76
C VAL A 736 -14.80 8.46 -50.94
N MET A 737 -16.06 8.49 -50.58
CA MET A 737 -16.67 9.51 -49.76
C MET A 737 -16.91 8.97 -48.36
N ALA A 738 -16.35 9.64 -47.33
CA ALA A 738 -16.55 9.28 -45.93
C ALA A 738 -17.62 10.18 -45.29
N PHE A 739 -18.78 9.67 -45.02
CA PHE A 739 -19.83 10.37 -44.28
C PHE A 739 -19.69 10.12 -42.80
N PRO A 740 -19.59 11.14 -41.93
CA PRO A 740 -19.74 10.97 -40.49
C PRO A 740 -21.04 10.25 -40.17
N ASN A 741 -21.01 9.26 -39.30
CA ASN A 741 -22.19 8.41 -39.03
C ASN A 741 -23.40 9.24 -38.53
N ALA A 742 -23.14 10.26 -37.72
CA ALA A 742 -24.15 11.18 -37.22
C ALA A 742 -24.82 11.96 -38.39
N THR A 743 -24.05 12.37 -39.38
CA THR A 743 -24.56 13.08 -40.56
C THR A 743 -25.43 12.17 -41.39
N LEU A 744 -24.94 10.96 -41.71
CA LEU A 744 -25.69 9.99 -42.51
C LEU A 744 -26.98 9.55 -41.80
N PHE A 745 -26.95 9.36 -40.49
CA PHE A 745 -28.11 8.90 -39.71
C PHE A 745 -29.19 9.99 -39.61
N ASN A 746 -28.81 11.25 -39.47
CA ASN A 746 -29.74 12.39 -39.31
C ASN A 746 -30.25 12.92 -40.64
N LYS A 747 -29.63 12.62 -41.77
CA LYS A 747 -30.09 12.98 -43.10
C LYS A 747 -30.99 11.91 -43.71
N ASN A 748 -31.85 12.37 -44.59
CA ASN A 748 -32.62 11.45 -45.41
C ASN A 748 -31.70 10.89 -46.51
N PHE A 749 -31.60 9.59 -46.59
CA PHE A 749 -30.91 8.92 -47.67
C PHE A 749 -31.81 7.84 -48.27
N LYS A 750 -31.61 7.56 -49.55
CA LYS A 750 -32.26 6.47 -50.21
C LYS A 750 -31.37 5.24 -50.17
N ASN A 751 -31.88 4.12 -49.67
CA ASN A 751 -31.24 2.81 -49.84
C ASN A 751 -31.89 2.10 -51.03
N LEU A 752 -31.13 1.97 -52.08
CA LEU A 752 -31.62 1.48 -53.38
C LEU A 752 -31.67 -0.04 -53.46
N THR A 753 -30.96 -0.74 -52.51
CA THR A 753 -30.82 -2.20 -52.56
C THR A 753 -31.42 -2.92 -51.35
N LYS A 754 -31.95 -2.19 -50.36
CA LYS A 754 -32.43 -2.79 -49.10
C LYS A 754 -33.61 -3.75 -49.27
N ASN A 755 -34.60 -3.40 -50.09
CA ASN A 755 -35.81 -4.17 -50.27
C ASN A 755 -35.78 -5.06 -51.56
N HIS A 756 -35.18 -4.50 -52.62
CA HIS A 756 -34.97 -5.13 -53.89
C HIS A 756 -33.81 -4.51 -54.61
N SER A 757 -33.19 -5.20 -55.54
CA SER A 757 -32.02 -4.71 -56.28
C SER A 757 -32.32 -3.94 -57.55
N TYR A 758 -33.58 -3.51 -57.76
CA TYR A 758 -34.06 -2.83 -58.96
C TYR A 758 -34.46 -1.39 -58.67
N GLU A 759 -34.14 -0.50 -59.58
CA GLU A 759 -34.58 0.88 -59.58
C GLU A 759 -35.34 1.24 -60.82
N LEU A 760 -36.27 2.18 -60.76
CA LEU A 760 -36.99 2.67 -61.88
C LEU A 760 -36.12 3.58 -62.77
N LEU A 761 -35.84 3.14 -63.98
CA LEU A 761 -35.30 3.95 -65.05
C LEU A 761 -36.41 4.47 -65.93
N SER A 762 -36.41 5.75 -66.18
CA SER A 762 -37.31 6.34 -67.17
C SER A 762 -36.52 7.34 -68.05
N PHE A 763 -36.77 7.27 -69.34
CA PHE A 763 -36.30 8.25 -70.31
C PHE A 763 -37.27 8.40 -71.46
N ASP A 764 -37.20 9.52 -72.14
CA ASP A 764 -38.15 9.92 -73.19
C ASP A 764 -37.55 9.67 -74.55
N VAL A 765 -38.40 9.25 -75.46
CA VAL A 765 -38.10 9.09 -76.88
C VAL A 765 -39.11 9.91 -77.64
N GLY A 766 -38.64 10.88 -78.42
CA GLY A 766 -39.50 11.73 -79.29
C GLY A 766 -39.50 11.16 -80.71
N VAL A 767 -40.69 10.99 -81.27
CA VAL A 767 -40.89 10.54 -82.65
C VAL A 767 -41.76 11.54 -83.39
N LYS A 768 -41.64 11.64 -84.71
CA LYS A 768 -42.39 12.55 -85.60
C LYS A 768 -43.90 12.47 -85.41
N TYR A 769 -44.58 13.55 -85.53
CA TYR A 769 -46.01 13.57 -85.56
C TYR A 769 -46.56 12.83 -86.77
N GLY A 770 -47.69 12.10 -86.55
CA GLY A 770 -48.33 11.37 -87.54
C GLY A 770 -47.99 9.84 -87.68
N VAL A 771 -47.08 9.37 -86.80
CA VAL A 771 -46.74 7.98 -86.70
C VAL A 771 -47.78 7.20 -85.85
N ASP A 772 -47.91 5.92 -86.06
CA ASP A 772 -48.75 5.07 -85.26
C ASP A 772 -47.98 4.77 -83.93
N VAL A 773 -48.56 5.24 -82.82
CA VAL A 773 -47.95 5.14 -81.51
C VAL A 773 -47.84 3.67 -81.04
N ASP A 774 -48.84 2.83 -81.41
CA ASP A 774 -48.82 1.42 -81.05
C ASP A 774 -47.77 0.61 -81.82
N GLN A 775 -47.57 0.95 -83.11
CA GLN A 775 -46.46 0.42 -83.89
C GLN A 775 -45.11 0.82 -83.30
N VAL A 776 -44.92 2.12 -82.95
CA VAL A 776 -43.64 2.62 -82.32
C VAL A 776 -43.38 1.96 -80.97
N ARG A 777 -44.50 1.73 -80.22
CA ARG A 777 -44.39 1.04 -78.93
C ARG A 777 -43.84 -0.37 -79.09
N GLY A 778 -44.38 -1.11 -80.04
CA GLY A 778 -43.97 -2.51 -80.41
C GLY A 778 -42.49 -2.49 -80.79
N ILE A 779 -42.07 -1.59 -81.71
CA ILE A 779 -40.65 -1.48 -82.15
C ILE A 779 -39.70 -1.22 -80.97
N ILE A 780 -40.08 -0.28 -80.11
CA ILE A 780 -39.21 0.02 -78.92
C ILE A 780 -39.16 -1.18 -77.97
N GLN A 781 -40.26 -1.87 -77.70
CA GLN A 781 -40.29 -3.08 -76.87
C GLN A 781 -39.44 -4.18 -77.45
N GLU A 782 -39.56 -4.46 -78.75
CA GLU A 782 -38.79 -5.50 -79.44
C GLU A 782 -37.28 -5.12 -79.45
N ALA A 783 -36.95 -3.89 -79.73
CA ALA A 783 -35.57 -3.40 -79.68
C ALA A 783 -34.86 -3.59 -78.34
N LEU A 784 -35.62 -3.51 -77.22
CA LEU A 784 -35.10 -3.68 -75.90
C LEU A 784 -35.08 -5.11 -75.34
N GLU A 785 -35.80 -6.07 -76.02
CA GLU A 785 -35.77 -7.47 -75.57
C GLU A 785 -34.39 -8.07 -75.43
N PRO A 786 -33.38 -7.79 -76.28
CA PRO A 786 -32.00 -8.26 -76.07
C PRO A 786 -31.33 -7.84 -74.81
N LEU A 787 -31.85 -6.78 -74.16
CA LEU A 787 -31.35 -6.29 -72.90
C LEU A 787 -31.91 -7.02 -71.69
N LYS A 788 -32.92 -7.89 -71.85
CA LYS A 788 -33.40 -8.79 -70.80
C LYS A 788 -32.44 -9.94 -70.60
N LYS A 789 -31.21 -9.59 -70.17
CA LYS A 789 -30.12 -10.57 -69.90
C LYS A 789 -29.92 -10.66 -68.40
N LYS A 790 -29.18 -11.70 -68.00
CA LYS A 790 -28.70 -11.84 -66.60
C LYS A 790 -27.39 -11.09 -66.43
N ASP A 791 -27.22 -10.45 -65.26
CA ASP A 791 -25.98 -9.83 -64.87
C ASP A 791 -24.91 -10.91 -64.46
N VAL A 792 -23.71 -10.46 -64.10
CA VAL A 792 -22.63 -11.33 -63.66
C VAL A 792 -22.93 -12.14 -62.39
N TYR A 793 -23.98 -11.77 -61.67
CA TYR A 793 -24.45 -12.43 -60.46
C TYR A 793 -25.66 -13.37 -60.73
N GLY A 794 -26.10 -13.51 -61.99
CA GLY A 794 -27.21 -14.37 -62.33
C GLY A 794 -28.59 -13.74 -62.13
N ARG A 795 -28.72 -12.46 -61.82
CA ARG A 795 -29.96 -11.69 -61.65
C ARG A 795 -30.41 -11.15 -63.03
N ASP A 796 -31.70 -11.11 -63.29
CA ASP A 796 -32.22 -10.46 -64.48
C ASP A 796 -31.95 -8.95 -64.43
N ILE A 797 -31.35 -8.37 -65.48
CA ILE A 797 -31.02 -6.92 -65.51
C ILE A 797 -32.28 -6.10 -65.46
N VAL A 798 -33.34 -6.50 -66.15
CA VAL A 798 -34.69 -5.88 -66.13
C VAL A 798 -35.61 -6.76 -65.29
N ASP A 799 -36.32 -6.18 -64.35
CA ASP A 799 -37.23 -6.92 -63.48
C ASP A 799 -38.34 -7.63 -64.30
N PRO A 800 -38.39 -8.97 -64.28
CA PRO A 800 -39.40 -9.75 -65.05
C PRO A 800 -40.85 -9.39 -64.67
N LYS A 801 -41.06 -8.94 -63.41
CA LYS A 801 -42.40 -8.55 -62.92
C LYS A 801 -43.01 -7.38 -63.63
N TYR A 802 -42.23 -6.42 -63.99
CA TYR A 802 -42.71 -5.18 -64.60
C TYR A 802 -42.38 -5.09 -66.09
N GLY A 803 -41.37 -5.76 -66.52
CA GLY A 803 -40.96 -5.79 -67.95
C GLY A 803 -40.58 -4.40 -68.48
N ILE A 804 -40.70 -4.24 -69.81
CA ILE A 804 -40.46 -2.99 -70.52
C ILE A 804 -41.79 -2.34 -70.82
N GLN A 805 -42.06 -1.13 -70.30
CA GLN A 805 -43.30 -0.39 -70.49
C GLN A 805 -43.01 0.88 -71.28
N VAL A 806 -43.66 1.04 -72.40
CA VAL A 806 -43.59 2.23 -73.25
C VAL A 806 -44.96 2.90 -73.18
N ARG A 807 -44.99 4.10 -72.67
CA ARG A 807 -46.22 4.87 -72.45
C ARG A 807 -46.15 6.18 -73.22
N PHE A 808 -47.30 6.62 -73.73
CA PHE A 808 -47.45 7.98 -74.25
C PHE A 808 -47.25 8.95 -73.12
N LYS A 809 -46.35 9.95 -73.33
CA LYS A 809 -46.06 10.91 -72.29
C LYS A 809 -46.79 12.22 -72.53
N ASP A 810 -46.44 12.93 -73.56
CA ASP A 810 -46.98 14.20 -73.90
C ASP A 810 -46.78 14.58 -75.40
N PHE A 811 -47.36 15.59 -75.86
CA PHE A 811 -47.11 16.28 -77.17
C PHE A 811 -46.00 17.33 -76.97
N GLY A 812 -44.81 17.08 -77.50
CA GLY A 812 -43.71 18.02 -77.45
C GLY A 812 -43.77 19.03 -78.60
N ASP A 813 -42.93 20.07 -78.55
CA ASP A 813 -42.91 21.12 -79.55
C ASP A 813 -42.62 20.62 -80.98
N ASN A 814 -41.85 19.55 -81.07
CA ASN A 814 -41.45 19.01 -82.38
C ASN A 814 -41.68 17.47 -82.50
N SER A 815 -42.25 16.83 -81.51
CA SER A 815 -42.33 15.34 -81.43
C SER A 815 -43.44 14.87 -80.51
N VAL A 816 -43.96 13.71 -80.83
CA VAL A 816 -44.74 12.90 -79.86
C VAL A 816 -43.75 12.25 -78.95
N ASN A 817 -43.85 12.50 -77.60
CA ASN A 817 -42.95 11.95 -76.62
C ASN A 817 -43.53 10.69 -76.00
N LEU A 818 -42.76 9.61 -76.07
CA LEU A 818 -43.04 8.33 -75.42
C LEU A 818 -42.06 8.15 -74.27
N SER A 819 -42.49 7.83 -73.05
CA SER A 819 -41.63 7.50 -71.95
C SER A 819 -41.47 5.99 -71.89
N VAL A 820 -40.19 5.56 -71.77
CA VAL A 820 -39.81 4.17 -71.59
C VAL A 820 -39.55 3.96 -70.10
N TYR A 821 -40.31 3.10 -69.44
CA TYR A 821 -40.20 2.77 -68.04
C TYR A 821 -39.70 1.36 -67.88
N GLN A 822 -38.64 1.17 -67.09
CA GLN A 822 -38.07 -0.17 -66.80
C GLN A 822 -37.54 -0.18 -65.40
N TYR A 823 -37.66 -1.27 -64.67
CA TYR A 823 -36.99 -1.52 -63.44
C TYR A 823 -35.71 -2.29 -63.77
N ILE A 824 -34.56 -1.64 -63.57
CA ILE A 824 -33.25 -2.21 -63.89
C ILE A 824 -32.45 -2.43 -62.59
N THR A 825 -31.51 -3.35 -62.63
CA THR A 825 -30.60 -3.54 -61.48
C THR A 825 -29.78 -2.28 -61.22
N VAL A 826 -29.62 -1.92 -59.92
CA VAL A 826 -28.96 -0.69 -59.51
C VAL A 826 -27.52 -0.59 -60.03
N ASP A 827 -26.86 -1.70 -60.24
CA ASP A 827 -25.49 -1.78 -60.80
C ASP A 827 -25.42 -1.29 -62.25
N GLU A 828 -26.50 -1.43 -63.03
CA GLU A 828 -26.60 -1.10 -64.44
C GLU A 828 -27.09 0.35 -64.75
N HIS A 829 -27.26 1.16 -63.71
CA HIS A 829 -27.78 2.53 -63.78
C HIS A 829 -27.19 3.36 -64.90
N TYR A 830 -25.88 3.31 -65.09
CA TYR A 830 -25.16 4.15 -66.07
C TYR A 830 -24.98 3.44 -67.44
N ALA A 831 -24.75 2.14 -67.45
CA ALA A 831 -24.46 1.41 -68.68
C ALA A 831 -25.71 1.07 -69.47
N TYR A 832 -26.80 0.70 -68.78
CA TYR A 832 -28.03 0.27 -69.41
C TYR A 832 -28.73 1.40 -70.25
N PRO A 833 -28.88 2.63 -69.68
CA PRO A 833 -29.61 3.68 -70.49
C PRO A 833 -28.90 4.03 -71.78
N ALA A 834 -27.56 4.03 -71.79
CA ALA A 834 -26.80 4.30 -73.00
C ALA A 834 -27.07 3.20 -74.06
N ARG A 835 -27.00 1.94 -73.72
CA ARG A 835 -27.30 0.80 -74.61
C ARG A 835 -28.78 0.80 -75.10
N ALA A 836 -29.70 1.08 -74.18
CA ALA A 836 -31.11 1.11 -74.47
C ALA A 836 -31.44 2.20 -75.47
N LYS A 837 -30.91 3.41 -75.29
CA LYS A 837 -31.08 4.53 -76.21
C LYS A 837 -30.49 4.23 -77.58
N GLU A 838 -29.32 3.63 -77.65
CA GLU A 838 -28.66 3.21 -78.89
C GLU A 838 -29.51 2.17 -79.69
N LEU A 839 -30.01 1.11 -79.02
CA LEU A 839 -30.85 0.12 -79.61
C LEU A 839 -32.17 0.72 -80.12
N ILE A 840 -32.80 1.59 -79.35
CA ILE A 840 -34.02 2.26 -79.80
C ILE A 840 -33.74 3.14 -81.00
N TYR A 841 -32.66 3.95 -80.99
CA TYR A 841 -32.27 4.75 -82.09
C TYR A 841 -32.12 3.94 -83.40
N ASN A 842 -31.36 2.85 -83.33
CA ASN A 842 -31.11 1.99 -84.46
C ASN A 842 -32.39 1.26 -84.97
N ALA A 843 -33.26 0.82 -84.07
CA ALA A 843 -34.51 0.19 -84.40
C ALA A 843 -35.53 1.16 -85.04
N LEU A 844 -35.66 2.36 -84.54
CA LEU A 844 -36.47 3.43 -85.11
C LEU A 844 -36.06 3.74 -86.58
N ASN A 845 -34.74 3.94 -86.77
CA ASN A 845 -34.17 4.17 -88.07
C ASN A 845 -34.43 3.04 -89.06
N ALA A 846 -34.19 1.79 -88.59
CA ALA A 846 -34.43 0.58 -89.45
C ALA A 846 -35.83 0.42 -89.86
N ASN A 847 -36.83 0.87 -89.06
CA ASN A 847 -38.29 0.84 -89.40
C ASN A 847 -38.77 2.16 -90.00
N GLY A 848 -37.89 3.09 -90.38
CA GLY A 848 -38.30 4.31 -91.09
C GLY A 848 -39.04 5.30 -90.19
N ILE A 849 -38.96 5.16 -88.86
CA ILE A 849 -39.52 6.09 -87.90
C ILE A 849 -38.52 7.27 -87.65
N GLU A 850 -38.93 8.39 -88.11
CA GLU A 850 -38.09 9.62 -88.01
C GLU A 850 -38.08 10.23 -86.60
N ILE A 851 -36.90 10.46 -86.04
CA ILE A 851 -36.71 11.27 -84.88
C ILE A 851 -36.56 12.74 -85.35
N PRO A 852 -37.58 13.61 -85.05
CA PRO A 852 -37.66 14.89 -85.71
C PRO A 852 -36.60 15.87 -85.28
N PHE A 853 -36.05 16.56 -86.21
CA PHE A 853 -35.29 17.78 -85.93
C PHE A 853 -36.23 18.89 -85.45
N PRO A 854 -35.77 19.98 -84.91
CA PRO A 854 -36.58 21.11 -84.54
C PRO A 854 -37.36 21.61 -85.78
N GLN A 855 -38.67 21.56 -85.63
CA GLN A 855 -39.61 21.97 -86.74
C GLN A 855 -39.90 23.44 -86.59
N ARG A 856 -39.91 24.16 -87.72
CA ARG A 856 -40.27 25.56 -87.77
C ARG A 856 -41.12 25.85 -89.01
N ASP A 857 -42.32 26.34 -88.77
CA ASP A 857 -43.12 26.89 -89.90
C ASP A 857 -42.62 28.23 -90.24
N LEU A 858 -42.08 28.37 -91.51
CA LEU A 858 -41.60 29.65 -92.06
C LEU A 858 -42.65 30.30 -92.93
N TYR A 859 -43.25 31.37 -92.48
CA TYR A 859 -44.10 32.22 -93.32
C TYR A 859 -43.22 33.26 -94.01
N ILE A 860 -42.87 33.04 -95.28
CA ILE A 860 -42.12 33.91 -96.11
C ILE A 860 -43.04 35.05 -96.57
N LYS A 861 -42.93 36.25 -96.04
CA LYS A 861 -43.74 37.42 -96.42
C LYS A 861 -43.27 38.11 -97.69
N SER A 862 -42.06 37.96 -98.08
CA SER A 862 -41.50 38.49 -99.38
C SER A 862 -40.24 37.75 -99.72
N MET A 863 -40.07 37.34 -100.99
CA MET A 863 -38.74 36.92 -101.53
C MET A 863 -38.16 38.10 -102.35
N PRO A 864 -36.88 38.36 -102.27
CA PRO A 864 -36.21 39.20 -103.22
C PRO A 864 -36.39 38.64 -104.63
N GLN A 865 -36.90 39.40 -105.60
CA GLN A 865 -36.83 39.02 -106.98
C GLN A 865 -35.36 39.23 -107.45
N GLU A 866 -34.82 38.23 -108.16
CA GLU A 866 -33.50 38.32 -108.79
C GLU A 866 -33.48 39.43 -109.88
#